data_eda6c10288e3cef5607c127dcf87b532
#
_entry.id   eda6c10288e3cef5607c127dcf87b532
#
_cell.length_a   1.000
_cell.length_b   1.000
_cell.length_c   1.000
_cell.angle_alpha   90.00
_cell.angle_beta   90.00
_cell.angle_gamma   90.00
#
_symmetry.space_group_name_H-M   'P 1'
#
loop_
_entity.id
_entity.type
_entity.pdbx_description
1 polymer ?
#
loop_
_entity_poly.entity_id
_entity_poly.type
_entity_poly.pdbx_seq_one_letter_code
_entity_poly.pdbx_strand_id
1 'polypeptide(L)'
;MPTQKGKKAAATKKTVRRKSSGQQRETDGGTGKNVASGVTLAPGPRKKRAKGPSVRLSNHKARSVWFQARTTWPVREAPVRTLVRERTRVQKALAAPANITSNWECVGPTNIGGRLTCIVCHPQHPERIWVGAAGGGVWQSPDSGQTWQSFWHDQEILNIGALAIDAKKPDTIYCGTGEANLSLDSYPGVGLYQSADGGHTWQLLASTDRTGIPRHIGVIAIDPFDSKHLLIGGVGYSEVSQTGNDYGGMFVSVDAGVTWRRETFISAKNYWCHSIVFHPTKKNTIFATFTEQGARSGIWRSTDGGKNWTHLTSGLPDAARFGRTSLAISRSNPQVMFAFANDEASGNKDLLLGVFRSANGGNTWKDVSGTHFADEGQISYGNTIVIHPTNPDHVICGGVDLHLTKNGGKTWVQITHWDLERDDPKYAHADHHALLMPAAVPDRVYSANDGGLDVSENAGRTWTNRSNGLSVTMFYDMDVAQSSGLVYGGGAQDNGTVITTSGSSSSFFELLGGDGGWIVFNPLDAGRVYASYYNLHIYRFRGDEFKNVTPPAPASEKNSVWMAYITLDPSDPNTVFTGSFRVWRTRNDGNNWVAVSPTLDGSSISAIEVAPADTKRVYVSTENGGFFRSLDGGGTWSPNISSSILPGHTITRLETSPKDARLVFATVANFGHSHVFRSADGGTTWEDIDRGQLPDVPHHALLIREEETGKLYVGNDAGVFVLDMASGMWMNLTKNLPNAMVVDLVYHTKDAALLAATYGRSIWRLKF
;
A
#
# COMPACT_ATOMS: atom_id res chain seq x y z
N MET A 1 -52.24 13.49 43.99
CA MET A 1 -53.74 13.43 43.83
C MET A 1 -54.10 14.26 42.61
N PRO A 2 -55.08 13.88 41.88
CA PRO A 2 -55.06 13.14 40.63
C PRO A 2 -55.60 14.06 39.49
N THR A 3 -55.59 13.72 38.22
CA THR A 3 -56.41 12.84 37.39
C THR A 3 -56.07 13.06 35.93
N GLN A 4 -55.86 12.05 35.22
CA GLN A 4 -56.68 11.24 34.29
C GLN A 4 -56.83 11.76 32.85
N LYS A 5 -56.35 10.92 31.97
CA LYS A 5 -56.94 10.24 30.82
C LYS A 5 -57.34 11.02 29.56
N GLY A 6 -56.89 10.50 28.41
CA GLY A 6 -57.53 10.68 27.12
C GLY A 6 -56.89 9.82 26.04
N LYS A 7 -57.35 8.60 25.84
CA LYS A 7 -57.09 7.72 24.66
C LYS A 7 -57.91 8.17 23.45
N LYS A 8 -57.39 8.03 22.22
CA LYS A 8 -58.10 7.63 20.98
C LYS A 8 -57.03 7.42 19.91
N ALA A 9 -56.80 6.25 19.39
CA ALA A 9 -57.55 5.38 18.49
C ALA A 9 -57.08 5.54 17.06
N ALA A 10 -56.69 4.43 16.47
CA ALA A 10 -56.10 4.16 15.16
C ALA A 10 -57.02 4.52 13.98
N ALA A 11 -56.41 4.78 12.82
CA ALA A 11 -57.06 4.59 11.54
C ALA A 11 -56.05 4.10 10.50
N THR A 12 -56.26 2.88 10.09
CA THR A 12 -55.69 2.17 8.97
C THR A 12 -56.17 2.76 7.65
N LYS A 13 -55.28 3.04 6.70
CA LYS A 13 -55.67 3.17 5.29
C LYS A 13 -54.80 2.28 4.41
N LYS A 14 -55.45 1.29 3.81
CA LYS A 14 -54.99 0.53 2.62
C LYS A 14 -55.03 1.43 1.40
N THR A 15 -54.03 1.32 0.51
CA THR A 15 -54.15 1.81 -0.87
C THR A 15 -53.38 0.88 -1.80
N VAL A 16 -54.03 0.07 -2.47
CA VAL A 16 -54.27 -0.28 -3.89
C VAL A 16 -53.07 -0.12 -4.81
N ARG A 17 -52.63 -1.29 -5.32
CA ARG A 17 -51.79 -1.51 -6.50
C ARG A 17 -52.45 -0.97 -7.77
N ARG A 18 -51.70 -0.27 -8.59
CA ARG A 18 -51.99 -0.14 -10.02
C ARG A 18 -50.81 -0.72 -10.84
N LYS A 19 -51.10 -1.74 -11.61
CA LYS A 19 -50.34 -2.23 -12.73
C LYS A 19 -50.52 -1.28 -13.90
N SER A 20 -49.43 -0.96 -14.64
CA SER A 20 -49.50 -0.52 -16.02
C SER A 20 -48.47 -1.27 -16.82
N SER A 21 -48.95 -1.96 -17.82
CA SER A 21 -48.30 -2.64 -18.92
C SER A 21 -47.82 -1.66 -19.96
N GLY A 22 -46.66 -1.97 -20.62
CA GLY A 22 -46.32 -1.23 -21.84
C GLY A 22 -44.93 -1.54 -22.38
N GLN A 23 -44.89 -2.51 -23.26
CA GLN A 23 -44.18 -2.64 -24.54
C GLN A 23 -42.65 -2.69 -24.59
N GLN A 24 -42.20 -3.86 -25.04
CA GLN A 24 -40.92 -4.23 -25.63
C GLN A 24 -40.56 -3.38 -26.86
N ARG A 25 -39.25 -3.04 -26.96
CA ARG A 25 -38.57 -2.92 -28.25
C ARG A 25 -37.28 -3.72 -28.16
N GLU A 26 -37.23 -4.78 -28.94
CA GLU A 26 -36.02 -5.51 -29.28
C GLU A 26 -35.12 -4.66 -30.18
N THR A 27 -33.82 -4.68 -29.91
CA THR A 27 -32.78 -4.52 -30.92
C THR A 27 -31.66 -5.50 -30.60
N ASP A 28 -31.47 -6.41 -31.54
CA ASP A 28 -30.41 -7.39 -31.65
C ASP A 28 -29.00 -6.79 -31.59
N GLY A 29 -28.07 -7.54 -30.95
CA GLY A 29 -26.64 -7.25 -31.04
C GLY A 29 -25.79 -8.16 -30.15
N GLY A 30 -25.38 -9.31 -30.68
CA GLY A 30 -24.12 -9.97 -30.37
C GLY A 30 -23.95 -10.64 -28.97
N THR A 31 -24.32 -11.89 -28.89
CA THR A 31 -24.14 -12.74 -27.70
C THR A 31 -22.74 -13.33 -27.60
N GLY A 32 -21.89 -12.80 -26.74
CA GLY A 32 -20.85 -13.58 -26.09
C GLY A 32 -21.39 -14.13 -24.76
N LYS A 33 -21.76 -15.40 -24.70
CA LYS A 33 -22.14 -16.04 -23.44
C LYS A 33 -20.87 -16.23 -22.57
N ASN A 34 -20.64 -15.33 -21.64
CA ASN A 34 -19.78 -15.60 -20.50
C ASN A 34 -20.52 -16.62 -19.60
N VAL A 35 -20.02 -17.83 -19.55
CA VAL A 35 -20.47 -18.85 -18.59
C VAL A 35 -19.96 -18.38 -17.23
N ALA A 36 -20.81 -17.76 -16.44
CA ALA A 36 -20.53 -17.48 -15.03
C ALA A 36 -20.21 -18.81 -14.33
N SER A 37 -19.19 -18.81 -13.48
CA SER A 37 -18.71 -20.01 -12.76
C SER A 37 -19.74 -20.68 -11.84
N GLY A 38 -20.91 -20.08 -11.67
CA GLY A 38 -21.95 -20.54 -10.73
C GLY A 38 -21.57 -20.39 -9.25
N VAL A 39 -20.40 -19.80 -8.96
CA VAL A 39 -19.93 -19.55 -7.60
C VAL A 39 -20.49 -18.22 -7.11
N THR A 40 -21.24 -18.26 -6.01
CA THR A 40 -21.75 -17.07 -5.33
C THR A 40 -20.99 -16.88 -4.03
N LEU A 41 -20.39 -15.71 -3.88
CA LEU A 41 -19.80 -15.25 -2.62
C LEU A 41 -20.29 -13.81 -2.40
N ALA A 42 -20.86 -13.53 -1.22
CA ALA A 42 -21.33 -12.21 -0.88
C ALA A 42 -20.29 -11.45 -0.03
N PRO A 43 -20.18 -10.13 -0.21
CA PRO A 43 -19.34 -9.29 0.64
C PRO A 43 -19.71 -9.43 2.12
N GLY A 44 -18.71 -9.50 2.99
CA GLY A 44 -18.92 -9.45 4.44
C GLY A 44 -19.30 -8.03 4.89
N PRO A 45 -19.92 -7.88 6.09
CA PRO A 45 -20.29 -6.57 6.61
C PRO A 45 -19.01 -5.72 6.85
N ARG A 46 -18.99 -4.49 6.34
CA ARG A 46 -17.96 -3.50 6.68
C ARG A 46 -18.03 -3.21 8.18
N LYS A 47 -16.92 -3.41 8.88
CA LYS A 47 -16.81 -3.03 10.29
C LYS A 47 -16.69 -1.51 10.36
N LYS A 48 -17.66 -0.84 11.00
CA LYS A 48 -17.48 0.54 11.45
C LYS A 48 -16.23 0.60 12.33
N ARG A 49 -15.36 1.55 12.05
CA ARG A 49 -14.13 1.78 12.80
C ARG A 49 -14.45 1.91 14.29
N ALA A 50 -13.79 1.12 15.14
CA ALA A 50 -13.93 1.30 16.58
C ALA A 50 -13.36 2.68 16.94
N LYS A 51 -14.22 3.57 17.46
CA LYS A 51 -13.81 4.88 17.97
C LYS A 51 -12.93 4.66 19.20
N GLY A 52 -11.62 4.90 19.07
CA GLY A 52 -10.71 4.89 20.23
C GLY A 52 -9.23 4.77 19.87
N PRO A 53 -8.35 5.52 20.54
CA PRO A 53 -6.92 5.54 20.25
C PRO A 53 -6.15 4.27 20.64
N SER A 54 -6.70 3.41 21.48
CA SER A 54 -5.96 2.30 22.09
C SER A 54 -5.74 1.07 21.18
N VAL A 55 -6.55 0.91 20.13
CA VAL A 55 -6.43 -0.24 19.21
C VAL A 55 -5.32 -0.01 18.18
N ARG A 56 -5.01 1.25 17.83
CA ARG A 56 -4.03 1.60 16.79
C ARG A 56 -2.57 1.38 17.19
N LEU A 57 -2.18 1.72 18.43
CA LEU A 57 -0.78 1.61 18.87
C LEU A 57 -0.25 0.18 18.89
N SER A 58 -1.10 -0.80 19.21
CA SER A 58 -0.72 -2.22 19.18
C SER A 58 -0.55 -2.73 17.75
N ASN A 59 -1.39 -2.30 16.80
CA ASN A 59 -1.32 -2.69 15.40
C ASN A 59 -0.06 -2.14 14.71
N HIS A 60 0.29 -0.87 14.94
CA HIS A 60 1.49 -0.25 14.38
C HIS A 60 2.77 -1.00 14.74
N LYS A 61 2.90 -1.45 16.00
CA LYS A 61 4.09 -2.21 16.42
C LYS A 61 4.18 -3.57 15.72
N ALA A 62 3.09 -4.33 15.67
CA ALA A 62 3.06 -5.64 15.01
C ALA A 62 3.31 -5.50 13.50
N ARG A 63 2.71 -4.50 12.85
CA ARG A 63 2.95 -4.16 11.43
C ARG A 63 4.40 -3.81 11.17
N SER A 64 5.00 -2.94 12.00
CA SER A 64 6.41 -2.54 11.87
C SER A 64 7.36 -3.74 11.95
N VAL A 65 7.18 -4.59 12.96
CA VAL A 65 7.99 -5.80 13.13
C VAL A 65 7.86 -6.72 11.92
N TRP A 66 6.63 -6.93 11.44
CA TRP A 66 6.35 -7.80 10.30
C TRP A 66 7.02 -7.29 9.00
N PHE A 67 6.91 -5.98 8.70
CA PHE A 67 7.56 -5.39 7.53
C PHE A 67 9.08 -5.42 7.65
N GLN A 68 9.65 -4.97 8.78
CA GLN A 68 11.10 -4.98 8.98
C GLN A 68 11.69 -6.38 8.84
N ALA A 69 11.01 -7.39 9.37
CA ALA A 69 11.44 -8.77 9.26
C ALA A 69 11.48 -9.29 7.82
N ARG A 70 10.65 -8.73 6.92
CA ARG A 70 10.51 -9.23 5.54
C ARG A 70 11.20 -8.36 4.48
N THR A 71 11.56 -7.13 4.81
CA THR A 71 11.97 -6.15 3.79
C THR A 71 13.33 -5.50 4.03
N THR A 72 13.88 -5.59 5.24
CA THR A 72 15.09 -4.83 5.59
C THR A 72 16.19 -5.63 6.27
N TRP A 73 15.89 -6.80 6.84
CA TRP A 73 16.86 -7.54 7.65
C TRP A 73 18.15 -7.91 6.85
N PRO A 74 19.34 -7.83 7.42
CA PRO A 74 19.69 -7.58 8.83
C PRO A 74 19.80 -6.09 9.23
N VAL A 75 19.50 -5.19 8.34
CA VAL A 75 19.55 -3.74 8.57
C VAL A 75 18.13 -3.19 8.85
N ARG A 76 18.03 -1.94 9.30
CA ARG A 76 16.73 -1.35 9.61
C ARG A 76 16.06 -0.64 8.44
N GLU A 77 16.79 -0.37 7.38
CA GLU A 77 16.32 0.27 6.16
C GLU A 77 16.67 -0.64 4.97
N ALA A 78 15.75 -0.78 4.02
CA ALA A 78 15.96 -1.59 2.84
C ALA A 78 17.24 -1.12 2.10
N PRO A 79 18.22 -2.00 1.84
CA PRO A 79 19.46 -1.64 1.18
C PRO A 79 19.22 -1.42 -0.32
N VAL A 80 18.64 -0.26 -0.64
CA VAL A 80 18.16 0.09 -1.99
C VAL A 80 19.24 -0.04 -3.06
N ARG A 81 20.51 0.19 -2.71
CA ARG A 81 21.64 -0.04 -3.65
C ARG A 81 21.76 -1.50 -4.05
N THR A 82 21.61 -2.41 -3.10
CA THR A 82 21.61 -3.86 -3.36
C THR A 82 20.39 -4.23 -4.20
N LEU A 83 19.22 -3.78 -3.82
CA LEU A 83 17.98 -4.03 -4.55
C LEU A 83 18.08 -3.58 -6.02
N VAL A 84 18.53 -2.35 -6.29
CA VAL A 84 18.71 -1.81 -7.65
C VAL A 84 19.76 -2.60 -8.43
N ARG A 85 20.89 -2.92 -7.81
CA ARG A 85 21.94 -3.74 -8.42
C ARG A 85 21.39 -5.10 -8.85
N GLU A 86 20.64 -5.77 -7.97
CA GLU A 86 20.11 -7.09 -8.26
C GLU A 86 19.01 -7.04 -9.33
N ARG A 87 18.09 -6.10 -9.27
CA ARG A 87 17.08 -5.87 -10.32
C ARG A 87 17.72 -5.58 -11.68
N THR A 88 18.73 -4.71 -11.71
CA THR A 88 19.49 -4.43 -12.93
C THR A 88 20.20 -5.70 -13.44
N ARG A 89 20.77 -6.54 -12.57
CA ARG A 89 21.38 -7.84 -12.93
C ARG A 89 20.34 -8.77 -13.57
N VAL A 90 19.17 -8.87 -12.98
CA VAL A 90 18.04 -9.69 -13.46
C VAL A 90 17.60 -9.21 -14.85
N GLN A 91 17.38 -7.90 -15.04
CA GLN A 91 16.96 -7.33 -16.33
C GLN A 91 18.01 -7.52 -17.42
N LYS A 92 19.30 -7.34 -17.13
CA LYS A 92 20.39 -7.61 -18.08
C LYS A 92 20.45 -9.08 -18.49
N ALA A 93 20.21 -10.01 -17.58
CA ALA A 93 20.15 -11.44 -17.89
C ALA A 93 18.97 -11.78 -18.81
N LEU A 94 17.84 -11.07 -18.70
CA LEU A 94 16.68 -11.23 -19.58
C LEU A 94 16.93 -10.73 -21.01
N ALA A 95 17.83 -9.77 -21.18
CA ALA A 95 18.23 -9.25 -22.50
C ALA A 95 19.13 -10.23 -23.28
N ALA A 96 19.73 -11.23 -22.62
CA ALA A 96 20.46 -12.31 -23.31
C ALA A 96 19.45 -13.25 -24.00
N PRO A 97 19.79 -13.87 -25.14
CA PRO A 97 18.92 -14.81 -25.83
C PRO A 97 18.74 -16.08 -24.96
N ALA A 98 17.81 -16.03 -24.03
CA ALA A 98 17.44 -17.14 -23.17
C ALA A 98 16.18 -17.84 -23.74
N ASN A 99 16.19 -19.15 -23.71
CA ASN A 99 15.18 -20.03 -24.30
C ASN A 99 13.83 -20.09 -23.57
N ILE A 100 13.57 -19.19 -22.60
CA ILE A 100 12.29 -19.18 -21.87
C ILE A 100 11.50 -17.95 -22.30
N THR A 101 10.47 -18.18 -23.08
CA THR A 101 9.44 -17.18 -23.40
C THR A 101 8.41 -17.16 -22.29
N SER A 102 8.69 -16.50 -21.16
CA SER A 102 7.66 -16.17 -20.18
C SER A 102 6.88 -14.95 -20.68
N ASN A 103 5.57 -15.04 -20.69
CA ASN A 103 4.70 -13.93 -21.06
C ASN A 103 3.68 -13.71 -19.95
N TRP A 104 4.07 -12.96 -18.94
CA TRP A 104 3.17 -12.58 -17.87
C TRP A 104 2.12 -11.60 -18.36
N GLU A 105 0.87 -11.81 -17.97
CA GLU A 105 -0.24 -10.89 -18.20
C GLU A 105 -0.82 -10.42 -16.84
N CYS A 106 -1.14 -9.15 -16.73
CA CYS A 106 -1.85 -8.63 -15.56
C CYS A 106 -3.30 -9.12 -15.59
N VAL A 107 -3.70 -9.87 -14.56
CA VAL A 107 -5.07 -10.40 -14.41
C VAL A 107 -5.88 -9.66 -13.35
N GLY A 108 -5.37 -8.52 -12.89
CA GLY A 108 -6.06 -7.59 -11.99
C GLY A 108 -5.76 -7.80 -10.50
N PRO A 109 -6.51 -7.12 -9.65
CA PRO A 109 -7.59 -6.19 -9.96
C PRO A 109 -7.11 -4.96 -10.73
N THR A 110 -7.98 -4.45 -11.62
CA THR A 110 -7.80 -3.13 -12.25
C THR A 110 -8.88 -2.14 -11.80
N ASN A 111 -9.87 -2.60 -11.04
CA ASN A 111 -10.96 -1.80 -10.47
C ASN A 111 -10.84 -1.60 -8.96
N ILE A 112 -9.82 -2.16 -8.34
CA ILE A 112 -9.44 -1.92 -6.94
C ILE A 112 -8.12 -1.14 -6.99
N GLY A 113 -8.08 0.01 -6.37
CA GLY A 113 -6.89 0.85 -6.37
C GLY A 113 -5.81 0.36 -5.39
N GLY A 114 -4.96 1.27 -5.02
CA GLY A 114 -3.90 1.16 -4.04
C GLY A 114 -3.32 2.54 -3.83
N ARG A 115 -2.41 2.71 -2.89
CA ARG A 115 -1.90 4.01 -2.44
C ARG A 115 -1.31 4.84 -3.56
N LEU A 116 -1.92 6.02 -3.80
CA LEU A 116 -1.38 7.08 -4.65
C LEU A 116 -0.85 8.22 -3.79
N THR A 117 0.40 8.58 -3.97
CA THR A 117 1.12 9.56 -3.14
C THR A 117 1.05 10.98 -3.69
N CYS A 118 0.89 11.13 -5.00
CA CYS A 118 0.92 12.42 -5.68
C CYS A 118 0.13 12.42 -6.99
N ILE A 119 -0.28 13.61 -7.42
CA ILE A 119 -0.99 13.86 -8.67
C ILE A 119 -0.59 15.20 -9.27
N VAL A 120 -0.45 15.24 -10.59
CA VAL A 120 -0.26 16.48 -11.37
C VAL A 120 -1.11 16.44 -12.64
N CYS A 121 -1.47 17.63 -13.19
CA CYS A 121 -2.16 17.73 -14.47
C CYS A 121 -1.39 18.64 -15.43
N HIS A 122 -1.61 18.41 -16.71
CA HIS A 122 -1.10 19.29 -17.76
C HIS A 122 -1.75 20.69 -17.64
N PRO A 123 -0.98 21.79 -17.65
CA PRO A 123 -1.50 23.13 -17.36
C PRO A 123 -2.52 23.67 -18.37
N GLN A 124 -2.45 23.25 -19.64
CA GLN A 124 -3.40 23.63 -20.71
C GLN A 124 -4.42 22.53 -21.04
N HIS A 125 -4.16 21.28 -20.63
CA HIS A 125 -4.99 20.10 -20.87
C HIS A 125 -5.28 19.41 -19.53
N PRO A 126 -6.19 19.97 -18.70
CA PRO A 126 -6.40 19.51 -17.32
C PRO A 126 -6.97 18.08 -17.23
N GLU A 127 -7.44 17.53 -18.34
CA GLU A 127 -7.84 16.11 -18.47
C GLU A 127 -6.64 15.16 -18.54
N ARG A 128 -5.45 15.65 -18.95
CA ARG A 128 -4.22 14.85 -18.93
C ARG A 128 -3.59 14.93 -17.54
N ILE A 129 -3.60 13.81 -16.84
CA ILE A 129 -3.09 13.71 -15.48
C ILE A 129 -2.04 12.61 -15.35
N TRP A 130 -1.14 12.78 -14.38
CA TRP A 130 -0.18 11.78 -13.96
C TRP A 130 -0.31 11.58 -12.46
N VAL A 131 -0.26 10.32 -12.04
CA VAL A 131 -0.26 9.93 -10.62
C VAL A 131 0.97 9.09 -10.31
N GLY A 132 1.48 9.24 -9.09
CA GLY A 132 2.53 8.40 -8.55
C GLY A 132 1.95 7.46 -7.51
N ALA A 133 2.26 6.16 -7.63
CA ALA A 133 1.86 5.14 -6.67
C ALA A 133 3.00 4.79 -5.71
N ALA A 134 2.67 4.50 -4.46
CA ALA A 134 3.64 4.16 -3.41
C ALA A 134 4.53 2.95 -3.74
N GLY A 135 3.97 1.97 -4.45
CA GLY A 135 4.69 0.76 -4.91
C GLY A 135 4.43 0.40 -6.37
N GLY A 136 3.74 1.26 -7.15
CA GLY A 136 3.23 0.92 -8.48
C GLY A 136 3.78 1.76 -9.64
N GLY A 137 4.72 2.68 -9.39
CA GLY A 137 5.31 3.54 -10.42
C GLY A 137 4.42 4.73 -10.81
N VAL A 138 4.72 5.32 -11.97
CA VAL A 138 3.98 6.46 -12.53
C VAL A 138 2.95 5.97 -13.55
N TRP A 139 1.74 6.52 -13.45
CA TRP A 139 0.63 6.25 -14.35
C TRP A 139 0.12 7.54 -14.98
N GLN A 140 -0.28 7.46 -16.24
CA GLN A 140 -0.82 8.58 -17.02
C GLN A 140 -2.26 8.28 -17.45
N SER A 141 -3.12 9.28 -17.37
CA SER A 141 -4.46 9.27 -17.96
C SER A 141 -4.61 10.46 -18.91
N PRO A 142 -5.13 10.26 -20.14
CA PRO A 142 -5.41 11.34 -21.07
C PRO A 142 -6.80 11.96 -20.87
N ASP A 143 -7.65 11.39 -20.00
CA ASP A 143 -9.09 11.61 -19.94
C ASP A 143 -9.66 11.71 -18.52
N SER A 144 -8.91 12.35 -17.62
CA SER A 144 -9.31 12.60 -16.22
C SER A 144 -9.53 11.33 -15.39
N GLY A 145 -8.74 10.29 -15.65
CA GLY A 145 -8.77 9.04 -14.91
C GLY A 145 -9.76 8.00 -15.42
N GLN A 146 -10.33 8.18 -16.63
CA GLN A 146 -11.22 7.18 -17.23
C GLN A 146 -10.42 6.01 -17.81
N THR A 147 -9.24 6.29 -18.37
CA THR A 147 -8.29 5.27 -18.86
C THR A 147 -6.89 5.54 -18.33
N TRP A 148 -6.10 4.47 -18.18
CA TRP A 148 -4.77 4.56 -17.59
C TRP A 148 -3.73 3.79 -18.38
N GLN A 149 -2.50 4.34 -18.41
CA GLN A 149 -1.33 3.71 -18.99
C GLN A 149 -0.10 3.99 -18.13
N SER A 150 0.80 3.02 -18.00
CA SER A 150 2.08 3.20 -17.31
C SER A 150 3.24 3.02 -18.28
N PHE A 151 4.19 3.96 -18.24
CA PHE A 151 5.48 3.89 -18.93
C PHE A 151 6.64 3.73 -17.93
N TRP A 152 6.33 3.21 -16.74
CA TRP A 152 7.26 3.02 -15.62
C TRP A 152 7.53 1.54 -15.31
N HIS A 153 7.09 0.64 -16.17
CA HIS A 153 7.07 -0.81 -15.92
C HIS A 153 8.46 -1.40 -15.64
N ASP A 154 9.46 -0.95 -16.39
CA ASP A 154 10.83 -1.49 -16.37
C ASP A 154 11.80 -0.68 -15.50
N GLN A 155 11.32 0.33 -14.76
CA GLN A 155 12.19 1.09 -13.86
C GLN A 155 12.59 0.25 -12.66
N GLU A 156 13.82 0.46 -12.17
CA GLU A 156 14.33 -0.31 -11.02
C GLU A 156 13.60 -0.05 -9.71
N ILE A 157 12.99 1.14 -9.58
CA ILE A 157 12.22 1.54 -8.40
C ILE A 157 10.82 1.98 -8.82
N LEU A 158 9.81 1.37 -8.19
CA LEU A 158 8.40 1.70 -8.41
C LEU A 158 7.80 2.61 -7.32
N ASN A 159 8.57 2.95 -6.30
CA ASN A 159 8.11 3.75 -5.17
C ASN A 159 8.19 5.23 -5.50
N ILE A 160 7.05 5.89 -5.69
CA ILE A 160 6.94 7.29 -6.07
C ILE A 160 6.49 8.13 -4.88
N GLY A 161 7.19 9.24 -4.62
CA GLY A 161 6.82 10.17 -3.56
C GLY A 161 6.29 11.51 -4.07
N ALA A 162 6.79 12.01 -5.21
CA ALA A 162 6.38 13.31 -5.74
C ALA A 162 6.45 13.39 -7.26
N LEU A 163 5.55 14.19 -7.86
CA LEU A 163 5.56 14.57 -9.27
C LEU A 163 5.49 16.10 -9.41
N ALA A 164 6.13 16.65 -10.44
CA ALA A 164 5.98 18.06 -10.81
C ALA A 164 6.07 18.24 -12.33
N ILE A 165 5.24 19.13 -12.89
CA ILE A 165 5.24 19.50 -14.31
C ILE A 165 5.76 20.93 -14.46
N ASP A 166 6.70 21.15 -15.38
CA ASP A 166 7.13 22.49 -15.75
C ASP A 166 6.02 23.20 -16.54
N ALA A 167 5.38 24.20 -15.93
CA ALA A 167 4.28 24.93 -16.56
C ALA A 167 4.68 25.67 -17.85
N LYS A 168 5.97 25.95 -18.07
CA LYS A 168 6.50 26.56 -19.31
C LYS A 168 6.86 25.53 -20.37
N LYS A 169 7.12 24.28 -19.95
CA LYS A 169 7.48 23.14 -20.81
C LYS A 169 6.70 21.91 -20.33
N PRO A 170 5.41 21.81 -20.63
CA PRO A 170 4.53 20.82 -20.02
C PRO A 170 4.89 19.35 -20.32
N ASP A 171 5.70 19.09 -21.34
CA ASP A 171 6.25 17.75 -21.60
C ASP A 171 7.45 17.41 -20.68
N THR A 172 7.97 18.41 -19.93
CA THR A 172 9.00 18.19 -18.91
C THR A 172 8.33 17.89 -17.57
N ILE A 173 8.49 16.64 -17.12
CA ILE A 173 7.94 16.15 -15.86
C ILE A 173 9.10 15.63 -14.99
N TYR A 174 9.09 16.00 -13.72
CA TYR A 174 10.02 15.49 -12.72
C TYR A 174 9.31 14.51 -11.80
N CYS A 175 9.98 13.43 -11.45
CA CYS A 175 9.49 12.38 -10.56
C CYS A 175 10.50 12.11 -9.44
N GLY A 176 10.14 12.38 -8.22
CA GLY A 176 10.88 12.03 -7.01
C GLY A 176 10.51 10.64 -6.53
N THR A 177 11.50 9.77 -6.38
CA THR A 177 11.28 8.42 -5.89
C THR A 177 11.40 8.31 -4.37
N GLY A 178 10.81 7.25 -3.81
CA GLY A 178 10.73 6.98 -2.38
C GLY A 178 9.53 7.68 -1.72
N GLU A 179 8.69 6.90 -1.05
CA GLU A 179 7.50 7.40 -0.39
C GLU A 179 7.85 8.19 0.86
N ALA A 180 7.34 9.42 1.00
CA ALA A 180 7.60 10.34 2.10
C ALA A 180 6.43 10.52 3.08
N ASN A 181 5.43 9.63 3.07
CA ASN A 181 4.21 9.74 3.88
C ASN A 181 4.38 9.28 5.34
N LEU A 182 5.61 8.95 5.76
CA LEU A 182 5.94 8.51 7.14
C LEU A 182 5.26 7.19 7.55
N SER A 183 4.93 6.33 6.58
CA SER A 183 4.44 4.97 6.86
C SER A 183 5.59 4.02 7.17
N LEU A 184 5.31 3.00 7.99
CA LEU A 184 6.31 1.98 8.36
C LEU A 184 6.70 1.06 7.19
N ASP A 185 5.90 1.07 6.13
CA ASP A 185 6.07 0.33 4.88
C ASP A 185 6.52 1.23 3.72
N SER A 186 6.92 2.47 4.00
CA SER A 186 7.46 3.38 2.99
C SER A 186 8.83 2.91 2.52
N TYR A 187 8.93 2.59 1.23
CA TYR A 187 10.18 2.17 0.61
C TYR A 187 11.03 3.36 0.15
N PRO A 188 12.36 3.29 0.31
CA PRO A 188 13.27 4.31 -0.19
C PRO A 188 13.35 4.29 -1.72
N GLY A 189 13.68 5.45 -2.28
CA GLY A 189 13.96 5.63 -3.69
C GLY A 189 15.44 5.76 -4.00
N VAL A 190 15.73 6.14 -5.25
CA VAL A 190 17.10 6.33 -5.78
C VAL A 190 17.42 7.77 -6.16
N GLY A 191 16.41 8.65 -6.12
CA GLY A 191 16.58 10.05 -6.46
C GLY A 191 15.49 10.60 -7.38
N LEU A 192 15.89 11.54 -8.25
CA LEU A 192 15.01 12.30 -9.13
C LEU A 192 15.13 11.83 -10.57
N TYR A 193 14.00 11.47 -11.18
CA TYR A 193 13.86 11.20 -12.61
C TYR A 193 13.27 12.40 -13.34
N GLN A 194 13.54 12.47 -14.64
CA GLN A 194 12.95 13.44 -15.56
C GLN A 194 12.43 12.73 -16.81
N SER A 195 11.27 13.17 -17.28
CA SER A 195 10.78 12.95 -18.63
C SER A 195 10.83 14.27 -19.38
N ALA A 196 11.14 14.23 -20.68
CA ALA A 196 11.11 15.38 -21.61
C ALA A 196 10.04 15.21 -22.70
N ASP A 197 9.26 14.13 -22.65
CA ASP A 197 8.30 13.72 -23.68
C ASP A 197 6.89 13.41 -23.10
N GLY A 198 6.54 14.10 -22.03
CA GLY A 198 5.21 13.96 -21.41
C GLY A 198 5.02 12.64 -20.65
N GLY A 199 6.08 12.02 -20.14
CA GLY A 199 6.03 10.83 -19.33
C GLY A 199 6.15 9.49 -20.09
N HIS A 200 6.45 9.51 -21.39
CA HIS A 200 6.63 8.30 -22.19
C HIS A 200 8.00 7.63 -21.93
N THR A 201 9.04 8.45 -21.76
CA THR A 201 10.35 7.96 -21.35
C THR A 201 10.87 8.68 -20.12
N TRP A 202 11.63 7.97 -19.28
CA TRP A 202 12.14 8.48 -18.01
C TRP A 202 13.62 8.23 -17.86
N GLN A 203 14.35 9.22 -17.38
CA GLN A 203 15.77 9.14 -17.14
C GLN A 203 16.09 9.58 -15.70
N LEU A 204 16.95 8.81 -15.01
CA LEU A 204 17.48 9.20 -13.69
C LEU A 204 18.39 10.41 -13.86
N LEU A 205 17.88 11.59 -13.52
CA LEU A 205 18.58 12.87 -13.64
C LEU A 205 19.58 13.07 -12.51
N ALA A 206 19.14 12.82 -11.27
CA ALA A 206 19.96 12.97 -10.08
C ALA A 206 19.77 11.78 -9.14
N SER A 207 20.81 10.98 -8.93
CA SER A 207 20.77 9.91 -7.94
C SER A 207 21.14 10.42 -6.57
N THR A 208 20.47 9.90 -5.52
CA THR A 208 20.80 10.20 -4.12
C THR A 208 22.28 9.96 -3.81
N ASP A 209 22.83 8.87 -4.31
CA ASP A 209 24.22 8.49 -4.06
C ASP A 209 25.25 9.48 -4.62
N ARG A 210 24.92 10.14 -5.74
CA ARG A 210 25.81 11.12 -6.39
C ARG A 210 25.62 12.53 -5.86
N THR A 211 24.38 12.92 -5.56
CA THR A 211 24.01 14.31 -5.28
C THR A 211 23.66 14.57 -3.83
N GLY A 212 23.46 13.53 -3.04
CA GLY A 212 23.03 13.64 -1.64
C GLY A 212 21.57 14.02 -1.42
N ILE A 213 20.75 14.10 -2.48
CA ILE A 213 19.30 14.36 -2.35
C ILE A 213 18.59 13.23 -1.60
N PRO A 214 17.44 13.49 -0.96
CA PRO A 214 16.76 12.48 -0.13
C PRO A 214 16.40 11.21 -0.89
N ARG A 215 16.37 10.07 -0.18
CA ARG A 215 15.80 8.82 -0.70
C ARG A 215 14.28 8.80 -0.67
N HIS A 216 13.66 9.69 0.12
CA HIS A 216 12.20 9.85 0.22
C HIS A 216 11.84 11.27 -0.19
N ILE A 217 11.59 11.50 -1.48
CA ILE A 217 11.28 12.83 -2.02
C ILE A 217 9.76 13.04 -1.95
N GLY A 218 9.31 13.90 -1.02
CA GLY A 218 7.88 14.15 -0.80
C GLY A 218 7.33 15.38 -1.52
N VAL A 219 8.19 16.29 -1.99
CA VAL A 219 7.78 17.48 -2.73
C VAL A 219 8.83 17.90 -3.74
N ILE A 220 8.36 18.29 -4.92
CA ILE A 220 9.15 18.93 -5.98
C ILE A 220 8.46 20.25 -6.35
N ALA A 221 9.16 21.36 -6.26
CA ALA A 221 8.65 22.68 -6.64
C ALA A 221 9.53 23.27 -7.75
N ILE A 222 8.88 23.73 -8.83
CA ILE A 222 9.52 24.39 -9.97
C ILE A 222 9.18 25.88 -9.90
N ASP A 223 10.19 26.75 -10.01
CA ASP A 223 9.98 28.19 -10.02
C ASP A 223 9.15 28.61 -11.25
N PRO A 224 7.96 29.25 -11.06
CA PRO A 224 7.12 29.65 -12.17
C PRO A 224 7.77 30.73 -13.08
N PHE A 225 8.86 31.36 -12.60
CA PHE A 225 9.60 32.39 -13.33
C PHE A 225 10.86 31.85 -13.99
N ASP A 226 11.41 30.70 -13.52
CA ASP A 226 12.65 30.12 -14.03
C ASP A 226 12.62 28.58 -13.94
N SER A 227 12.42 27.89 -15.05
CA SER A 227 12.40 26.42 -15.14
C SER A 227 13.72 25.74 -14.73
N LYS A 228 14.81 26.48 -14.55
CA LYS A 228 16.09 25.96 -14.07
C LYS A 228 16.17 25.93 -12.53
N HIS A 229 15.33 26.73 -11.87
CA HIS A 229 15.30 26.84 -10.43
C HIS A 229 14.29 25.86 -9.85
N LEU A 230 14.78 24.79 -9.24
CA LEU A 230 13.99 23.71 -8.63
C LEU A 230 14.34 23.56 -7.16
N LEU A 231 13.33 23.26 -6.36
CA LEU A 231 13.51 22.84 -4.97
C LEU A 231 12.87 21.46 -4.78
N ILE A 232 13.56 20.61 -4.02
CA ILE A 232 12.98 19.35 -3.55
C ILE A 232 13.03 19.32 -2.03
N GLY A 233 11.99 18.74 -1.43
CA GLY A 233 11.91 18.44 -0.01
C GLY A 233 11.70 16.94 0.20
N GLY A 234 12.25 16.44 1.28
CA GLY A 234 12.11 15.04 1.60
C GLY A 234 12.33 14.74 3.07
N VAL A 235 12.01 13.51 3.43
CA VAL A 235 12.22 12.94 4.75
C VAL A 235 13.42 12.01 4.75
N GLY A 236 14.10 11.87 5.90
CA GLY A 236 15.19 10.94 6.10
C GLY A 236 14.92 10.07 7.33
N TYR A 237 15.31 8.83 7.28
CA TYR A 237 15.22 7.89 8.39
C TYR A 237 16.60 7.76 9.07
N SER A 238 17.18 8.86 9.51
CA SER A 238 18.57 8.93 10.00
C SER A 238 18.85 8.09 11.26
N GLU A 239 17.84 7.79 12.06
CA GLU A 239 17.98 6.85 13.19
C GLU A 239 18.20 5.41 12.72
N VAL A 240 17.96 5.14 11.44
CA VAL A 240 17.95 3.83 10.81
C VAL A 240 19.12 3.65 9.85
N SER A 241 19.61 4.74 9.25
CA SER A 241 20.73 4.67 8.29
C SER A 241 22.05 4.42 8.99
N GLN A 242 22.59 3.20 8.88
CA GLN A 242 23.94 2.87 9.35
C GLN A 242 25.04 3.58 8.54
N THR A 243 24.72 4.14 7.37
CA THR A 243 25.68 4.84 6.50
C THR A 243 25.79 6.32 6.81
N GLY A 244 24.93 6.87 7.69
CA GLY A 244 25.03 8.23 8.22
C GLY A 244 24.79 9.38 7.23
N ASN A 245 24.33 9.10 6.00
CA ASN A 245 24.25 10.08 4.91
C ASN A 245 22.84 10.30 4.35
N ASP A 246 21.82 9.62 4.83
CA ASP A 246 20.44 9.83 4.37
C ASP A 246 19.70 10.80 5.28
N TYR A 247 20.06 12.07 5.15
CA TYR A 247 19.39 13.14 5.85
C TYR A 247 18.30 13.71 4.94
N GLY A 248 17.06 13.74 5.40
CA GLY A 248 16.01 14.52 4.79
C GLY A 248 16.38 15.99 4.64
N GLY A 249 15.44 16.84 4.33
CA GLY A 249 15.59 18.27 4.24
C GLY A 249 15.23 18.85 2.89
N MET A 250 15.66 20.10 2.68
CA MET A 250 15.42 20.82 1.43
C MET A 250 16.70 20.96 0.62
N PHE A 251 16.56 20.79 -0.69
CA PHE A 251 17.67 20.92 -1.66
C PHE A 251 17.25 21.85 -2.78
N VAL A 252 18.20 22.63 -3.29
CA VAL A 252 18.01 23.62 -4.33
C VAL A 252 18.90 23.29 -5.52
N SER A 253 18.33 23.35 -6.73
CA SER A 253 19.03 23.33 -8.01
C SER A 253 18.76 24.62 -8.76
N VAL A 254 19.74 25.13 -9.51
CA VAL A 254 19.64 26.31 -10.40
C VAL A 254 20.00 25.96 -11.86
N ASP A 255 20.11 24.68 -12.16
CA ASP A 255 20.51 24.15 -13.46
C ASP A 255 19.55 23.02 -13.95
N ALA A 256 18.28 23.14 -13.60
CA ALA A 256 17.21 22.21 -13.97
C ALA A 256 17.39 20.79 -13.37
N GLY A 257 17.96 20.69 -12.18
CA GLY A 257 18.09 19.43 -11.44
C GLY A 257 19.36 18.63 -11.70
N VAL A 258 20.33 19.19 -12.41
CA VAL A 258 21.61 18.52 -12.69
C VAL A 258 22.51 18.50 -11.45
N THR A 259 22.61 19.64 -10.75
CA THR A 259 23.35 19.76 -9.48
C THR A 259 22.45 20.25 -8.36
N TRP A 260 22.79 19.87 -7.15
CA TRP A 260 21.97 20.13 -5.96
C TRP A 260 22.82 20.63 -4.79
N ARG A 261 22.26 21.56 -4.04
CA ARG A 261 22.81 22.07 -2.77
C ARG A 261 21.78 21.90 -1.67
N ARG A 262 22.15 21.21 -0.58
CA ARG A 262 21.31 21.11 0.61
C ARG A 262 21.23 22.46 1.33
N GLU A 263 20.05 22.87 1.75
CA GLU A 263 19.86 24.04 2.59
C GLU A 263 20.31 23.75 4.03
N THR A 264 21.05 24.69 4.62
CA THR A 264 21.69 24.53 5.93
C THR A 264 21.28 25.59 6.96
N PHE A 265 20.31 26.46 6.63
CA PHE A 265 19.80 27.47 7.57
C PHE A 265 19.12 26.83 8.81
N ILE A 266 18.62 25.62 8.70
CA ILE A 266 18.28 24.75 9.82
C ILE A 266 19.54 23.93 10.13
N SER A 267 20.14 24.18 11.31
CA SER A 267 21.41 23.56 11.69
C SER A 267 21.31 22.09 12.11
N ALA A 268 20.08 21.56 12.25
CA ALA A 268 19.86 20.14 12.55
C ALA A 268 20.39 19.28 11.43
N LYS A 269 21.10 18.18 11.77
CA LYS A 269 21.56 17.20 10.78
C LYS A 269 20.36 16.56 10.09
N ASN A 270 19.32 16.24 10.85
CA ASN A 270 18.09 15.64 10.35
C ASN A 270 16.95 16.64 10.54
N TYR A 271 16.42 17.15 9.45
CA TYR A 271 15.16 17.87 9.39
C TYR A 271 14.40 17.45 8.13
N TRP A 272 13.09 17.50 8.19
CA TRP A 272 12.22 17.06 7.11
C TRP A 272 11.56 18.27 6.47
N CYS A 273 11.45 18.26 5.14
CA CYS A 273 10.74 19.29 4.38
C CYS A 273 9.51 18.65 3.72
N HIS A 274 8.33 19.09 4.15
CA HIS A 274 7.06 18.47 3.75
C HIS A 274 6.33 19.25 2.65
N SER A 275 6.51 20.56 2.59
CA SER A 275 5.82 21.40 1.60
C SER A 275 6.73 22.55 1.15
N ILE A 276 6.70 22.85 -0.16
CA ILE A 276 7.42 23.97 -0.78
C ILE A 276 6.46 24.62 -1.78
N VAL A 277 6.23 25.94 -1.64
CA VAL A 277 5.32 26.67 -2.51
C VAL A 277 5.98 27.97 -2.97
N PHE A 278 6.13 28.15 -4.28
CA PHE A 278 6.52 29.42 -4.87
C PHE A 278 5.35 30.42 -4.86
N HIS A 279 5.65 31.69 -4.58
CA HIS A 279 4.65 32.73 -4.70
C HIS A 279 4.25 32.90 -6.19
N PRO A 280 2.95 32.87 -6.56
CA PRO A 280 2.54 32.78 -7.96
C PRO A 280 2.84 34.06 -8.77
N THR A 281 3.04 35.22 -8.13
CA THR A 281 3.23 36.53 -8.81
C THR A 281 4.46 37.30 -8.34
N LYS A 282 5.15 36.87 -7.28
CA LYS A 282 6.38 37.54 -6.79
C LYS A 282 7.59 36.63 -7.01
N LYS A 283 8.45 37.04 -7.96
CA LYS A 283 9.71 36.32 -8.20
C LYS A 283 10.54 36.22 -6.91
N ASN A 284 11.30 35.16 -6.76
CA ASN A 284 12.19 34.89 -5.64
C ASN A 284 11.49 34.73 -4.27
N THR A 285 10.17 34.68 -4.22
CA THR A 285 9.44 34.46 -2.95
C THR A 285 8.99 33.02 -2.85
N ILE A 286 9.42 32.33 -1.78
CA ILE A 286 9.21 30.90 -1.54
C ILE A 286 8.74 30.71 -0.11
N PHE A 287 7.81 29.79 0.10
CA PHE A 287 7.42 29.32 1.43
C PHE A 287 7.71 27.83 1.54
N ALA A 288 8.15 27.38 2.70
CA ALA A 288 8.41 25.97 2.97
C ALA A 288 8.06 25.62 4.43
N THR A 289 7.78 24.34 4.67
CA THR A 289 7.49 23.81 5.99
C THR A 289 8.50 22.77 6.41
N PHE A 290 8.91 22.80 7.66
CA PHE A 290 9.93 21.91 8.20
C PHE A 290 9.53 21.33 9.54
N THR A 291 10.01 20.10 9.79
CA THR A 291 9.94 19.43 11.10
C THR A 291 11.36 19.02 11.50
N GLU A 292 11.81 19.42 12.69
CA GLU A 292 13.10 19.05 13.28
C GLU A 292 12.99 18.63 14.75
N GLN A 293 11.76 18.45 15.24
CA GLN A 293 11.45 18.18 16.65
C GLN A 293 11.98 19.25 17.60
N GLY A 294 11.94 20.53 17.19
CA GLY A 294 12.49 21.63 17.95
C GLY A 294 11.98 23.02 17.55
N ALA A 295 12.61 24.05 18.07
CA ALA A 295 12.21 25.46 17.94
C ALA A 295 12.28 26.02 16.51
N ARG A 296 12.75 25.23 15.55
CA ARG A 296 12.84 25.64 14.13
C ARG A 296 11.83 24.92 13.22
N SER A 297 10.99 24.07 13.77
CA SER A 297 9.85 23.50 13.06
C SER A 297 8.85 24.58 12.66
N GLY A 298 8.02 24.32 11.65
CA GLY A 298 6.95 25.21 11.21
C GLY A 298 7.19 25.85 9.86
N ILE A 299 6.68 27.07 9.64
CA ILE A 299 6.58 27.74 8.35
C ILE A 299 7.71 28.76 8.18
N TRP A 300 8.38 28.72 7.04
CA TRP A 300 9.47 29.61 6.69
C TRP A 300 9.23 30.30 5.36
N ARG A 301 9.78 31.50 5.17
CA ARG A 301 9.69 32.29 3.95
C ARG A 301 11.07 32.77 3.52
N SER A 302 11.38 32.62 2.23
CA SER A 302 12.45 33.34 1.55
C SER A 302 11.88 34.40 0.62
N THR A 303 12.57 35.53 0.44
CA THR A 303 12.23 36.61 -0.52
C THR A 303 13.36 36.89 -1.51
N ASP A 304 14.41 36.08 -1.48
CA ASP A 304 15.63 36.24 -2.32
C ASP A 304 16.01 34.95 -3.08
N GLY A 305 15.02 34.10 -3.35
CA GLY A 305 15.22 32.88 -4.13
C GLY A 305 15.84 31.72 -3.34
N GLY A 306 15.59 31.65 -2.03
CA GLY A 306 16.07 30.57 -1.17
C GLY A 306 17.45 30.83 -0.56
N LYS A 307 18.04 32.03 -0.71
CA LYS A 307 19.36 32.33 -0.13
C LYS A 307 19.27 32.60 1.38
N ASN A 308 18.24 33.32 1.80
CA ASN A 308 17.97 33.61 3.20
C ASN A 308 16.50 33.27 3.53
N TRP A 309 16.28 32.79 4.75
CA TRP A 309 14.98 32.34 5.23
C TRP A 309 14.58 33.00 6.53
N THR A 310 13.32 33.40 6.64
CA THR A 310 12.71 33.98 7.85
C THR A 310 11.69 33.00 8.40
N HIS A 311 11.82 32.67 9.69
CA HIS A 311 10.84 31.85 10.41
C HIS A 311 9.58 32.65 10.68
N LEU A 312 8.43 32.15 10.30
CA LEU A 312 7.14 32.81 10.48
C LEU A 312 6.48 32.25 11.76
N THR A 313 6.38 33.07 12.79
CA THR A 313 5.86 32.63 14.11
C THR A 313 4.65 33.42 14.59
N SER A 314 4.38 34.59 13.98
CA SER A 314 3.35 35.51 14.46
C SER A 314 1.95 34.94 14.31
N GLY A 315 1.26 34.70 15.45
CA GLY A 315 -0.09 34.11 15.49
C GLY A 315 -0.12 32.60 15.33
N LEU A 316 1.04 31.93 15.32
CA LEU A 316 1.17 30.47 15.30
C LEU A 316 1.47 29.93 16.71
N PRO A 317 1.19 28.64 16.97
CA PRO A 317 1.63 27.96 18.20
C PRO A 317 3.14 27.87 18.31
N ASP A 318 3.62 27.31 19.45
CA ASP A 318 5.04 27.01 19.64
C ASP A 318 5.56 26.14 18.48
N ALA A 319 6.72 26.53 17.94
CA ALA A 319 7.34 25.87 16.81
C ALA A 319 7.59 24.37 17.06
N ALA A 320 7.94 23.97 18.28
CA ALA A 320 8.19 22.57 18.63
C ALA A 320 6.95 21.66 18.50
N ARG A 321 5.76 22.24 18.35
CA ARG A 321 4.52 21.49 18.09
C ARG A 321 4.29 21.16 16.63
N PHE A 322 4.96 21.84 15.70
CA PHE A 322 4.76 21.59 14.27
C PHE A 322 5.39 20.26 13.84
N GLY A 323 4.56 19.33 13.42
CA GLY A 323 4.91 18.14 12.67
C GLY A 323 4.71 18.35 11.16
N ARG A 324 4.31 17.27 10.46
CA ARG A 324 3.99 17.33 9.03
C ARG A 324 2.98 18.45 8.75
N THR A 325 3.32 19.33 7.82
CA THR A 325 2.51 20.51 7.53
C THR A 325 2.43 20.74 6.04
N SER A 326 1.22 20.71 5.49
CA SER A 326 0.92 21.08 4.12
C SER A 326 0.55 22.56 4.03
N LEU A 327 1.05 23.25 2.98
CA LEU A 327 0.89 24.66 2.78
C LEU A 327 0.27 24.95 1.42
N ALA A 328 -0.73 25.85 1.37
CA ALA A 328 -1.35 26.32 0.13
C ALA A 328 -1.36 27.84 0.08
N ILE A 329 -1.10 28.40 -1.12
CA ILE A 329 -1.20 29.83 -1.43
C ILE A 329 -2.25 30.05 -2.50
N SER A 330 -3.13 31.03 -2.28
CA SER A 330 -4.18 31.35 -3.26
C SER A 330 -3.60 31.96 -4.54
N ARG A 331 -3.98 31.39 -5.70
CA ARG A 331 -3.61 31.95 -7.00
C ARG A 331 -4.33 33.26 -7.31
N SER A 332 -5.60 33.37 -6.91
CA SER A 332 -6.42 34.58 -7.15
C SER A 332 -6.12 35.74 -6.18
N ASN A 333 -5.67 35.42 -4.95
CA ASN A 333 -5.23 36.41 -3.98
C ASN A 333 -4.07 35.87 -3.14
N PRO A 334 -2.81 36.02 -3.57
CA PRO A 334 -1.65 35.45 -2.89
C PRO A 334 -1.34 36.03 -1.48
N GLN A 335 -2.12 36.99 -1.01
CA GLN A 335 -2.09 37.40 0.38
C GLN A 335 -2.75 36.37 1.30
N VAL A 336 -3.64 35.52 0.73
CA VAL A 336 -4.33 34.44 1.46
C VAL A 336 -3.56 33.15 1.33
N MET A 337 -3.21 32.59 2.48
CA MET A 337 -2.53 31.32 2.61
C MET A 337 -3.19 30.47 3.69
N PHE A 338 -3.08 29.14 3.56
CA PHE A 338 -3.50 28.20 4.58
C PHE A 338 -2.41 27.16 4.84
N ALA A 339 -2.33 26.70 6.09
CA ALA A 339 -1.50 25.59 6.50
C ALA A 339 -2.34 24.59 7.29
N PHE A 340 -2.17 23.29 6.99
CA PHE A 340 -2.79 22.16 7.69
C PHE A 340 -1.69 21.39 8.39
N ALA A 341 -1.65 21.45 9.73
CA ALA A 341 -0.49 21.03 10.50
C ALA A 341 -0.81 19.92 11.51
N ASN A 342 0.06 18.93 11.59
CA ASN A 342 0.06 17.86 12.58
C ASN A 342 0.71 18.34 13.91
N ASP A 343 0.24 17.83 15.07
CA ASP A 343 0.78 18.11 16.39
C ASP A 343 1.85 17.08 16.79
N GLU A 344 3.12 17.42 16.60
CA GLU A 344 4.26 16.55 16.94
C GLU A 344 4.48 16.41 18.44
N ALA A 345 4.09 17.41 19.25
CA ALA A 345 4.32 17.41 20.69
C ALA A 345 3.24 16.71 21.51
N SER A 346 2.09 16.42 20.89
CA SER A 346 1.07 15.59 21.54
C SER A 346 1.59 14.17 21.72
N GLY A 347 1.32 13.54 22.84
CA GLY A 347 1.66 12.12 23.05
C GLY A 347 1.01 11.17 22.02
N ASN A 348 0.11 11.70 21.21
CA ASN A 348 -0.48 11.07 20.03
C ASN A 348 -0.16 11.93 18.79
N LYS A 349 0.88 11.59 18.08
CA LYS A 349 1.37 12.26 16.86
C LYS A 349 0.37 12.26 15.69
N ASP A 350 -0.77 11.59 15.83
CA ASP A 350 -1.80 11.52 14.79
C ASP A 350 -2.81 12.68 14.84
N LEU A 351 -2.70 13.57 15.83
CA LEU A 351 -3.66 14.65 16.02
C LEU A 351 -3.33 15.89 15.17
N LEU A 352 -4.39 16.66 14.88
CA LEU A 352 -4.28 17.96 14.23
C LEU A 352 -3.77 19.01 15.23
N LEU A 353 -2.71 19.74 14.86
CA LEU A 353 -2.27 20.98 15.54
C LEU A 353 -3.23 22.13 15.23
N GLY A 354 -3.61 22.26 13.98
CA GLY A 354 -4.56 23.28 13.53
C GLY A 354 -4.58 23.51 12.03
N VAL A 355 -5.62 24.23 11.60
CA VAL A 355 -5.71 24.83 10.27
C VAL A 355 -5.46 26.33 10.43
N PHE A 356 -4.35 26.81 9.91
CA PHE A 356 -3.94 28.22 10.07
C PHE A 356 -4.17 28.99 8.79
N ARG A 357 -4.75 30.19 8.89
CA ARG A 357 -5.00 31.12 7.76
C ARG A 357 -4.18 32.39 7.94
N SER A 358 -3.48 32.80 6.90
CA SER A 358 -2.93 34.16 6.76
C SER A 358 -3.73 34.96 5.70
N ALA A 359 -3.89 36.27 5.91
CA ALA A 359 -4.52 37.19 4.96
C ALA A 359 -3.55 38.31 4.52
N ASN A 360 -2.27 38.23 4.88
CA ASN A 360 -1.26 39.25 4.61
C ASN A 360 0.08 38.66 4.13
N GLY A 361 0.02 37.59 3.33
CA GLY A 361 1.18 36.96 2.71
C GLY A 361 2.11 36.29 3.72
N GLY A 362 1.55 35.65 4.76
CA GLY A 362 2.29 34.90 5.76
C GLY A 362 2.86 35.73 6.90
N ASN A 363 2.61 37.05 6.98
CA ASN A 363 3.16 37.88 8.04
C ASN A 363 2.52 37.61 9.42
N THR A 364 1.21 37.31 9.43
CA THR A 364 0.49 36.85 10.62
C THR A 364 -0.47 35.73 10.26
N TRP A 365 -0.72 34.84 11.21
CA TRP A 365 -1.57 33.68 11.07
C TRP A 365 -2.65 33.66 12.16
N LYS A 366 -3.74 33.00 11.87
CA LYS A 366 -4.85 32.75 12.79
C LYS A 366 -5.31 31.32 12.64
N ASP A 367 -5.50 30.64 13.78
CA ASP A 367 -6.19 29.33 13.81
C ASP A 367 -7.65 29.49 13.39
N VAL A 368 -8.06 28.69 12.41
CA VAL A 368 -9.42 28.66 11.85
C VAL A 368 -10.00 27.24 11.84
N SER A 369 -9.41 26.29 12.57
CA SER A 369 -9.90 24.90 12.70
C SER A 369 -11.17 24.79 13.52
N GLY A 370 -11.30 25.61 14.55
CA GLY A 370 -12.41 25.48 15.50
C GLY A 370 -12.43 24.10 16.19
N THR A 371 -13.61 23.55 16.43
CA THR A 371 -13.81 22.20 17.01
C THR A 371 -14.17 21.15 15.97
N HIS A 372 -14.18 21.50 14.69
CA HIS A 372 -14.69 20.65 13.61
C HIS A 372 -13.85 19.38 13.38
N PHE A 373 -12.53 19.48 13.60
CA PHE A 373 -11.55 18.40 13.34
C PHE A 373 -11.25 17.54 14.57
N ALA A 374 -12.10 17.56 15.60
CA ALA A 374 -11.80 16.86 16.85
C ALA A 374 -11.70 15.33 16.72
N ASP A 375 -12.39 14.77 15.71
CA ASP A 375 -12.39 13.34 15.43
C ASP A 375 -11.41 12.95 14.30
N GLU A 376 -10.67 13.93 13.70
CA GLU A 376 -9.70 13.69 12.65
C GLU A 376 -8.42 13.12 13.24
N GLY A 377 -7.87 12.10 12.60
CA GLY A 377 -6.66 11.42 13.03
C GLY A 377 -5.72 11.10 11.88
N GLN A 378 -4.58 10.49 12.16
CA GLN A 378 -3.55 10.14 11.16
C GLN A 378 -2.99 11.34 10.37
N ILE A 379 -3.03 12.56 10.96
CA ILE A 379 -2.56 13.78 10.28
C ILE A 379 -1.05 13.75 10.01
N SER A 380 -0.29 12.93 10.71
CA SER A 380 1.12 12.67 10.38
C SER A 380 1.28 11.87 9.08
N TYR A 381 0.28 11.05 8.72
CA TYR A 381 0.27 10.17 7.55
C TYR A 381 -0.51 10.75 6.37
N GLY A 382 -1.81 11.00 6.50
CA GLY A 382 -2.64 11.71 5.53
C GLY A 382 -2.64 13.21 5.84
N ASN A 383 -2.10 14.05 4.93
CA ASN A 383 -1.99 15.50 5.19
C ASN A 383 -1.94 16.26 3.86
N THR A 384 -3.04 16.88 3.50
CA THR A 384 -3.15 17.59 2.24
C THR A 384 -4.07 18.80 2.32
N ILE A 385 -3.82 19.84 1.51
CA ILE A 385 -4.62 21.07 1.45
C ILE A 385 -4.56 21.68 0.06
N VAL A 386 -5.70 22.18 -0.43
CA VAL A 386 -5.79 22.91 -1.68
C VAL A 386 -6.74 24.10 -1.55
N ILE A 387 -6.39 25.24 -2.19
CA ILE A 387 -7.25 26.43 -2.29
C ILE A 387 -7.83 26.48 -3.71
N HIS A 388 -9.12 26.72 -3.81
CA HIS A 388 -9.81 26.88 -5.09
C HIS A 388 -9.12 27.96 -5.94
N PRO A 389 -8.85 27.71 -7.23
CA PRO A 389 -8.03 28.60 -8.08
C PRO A 389 -8.53 30.03 -8.17
N THR A 390 -9.83 30.27 -8.14
CA THR A 390 -10.46 31.58 -8.31
C THR A 390 -11.12 32.16 -7.06
N ASN A 391 -11.21 31.36 -5.96
CA ASN A 391 -11.82 31.80 -4.71
C ASN A 391 -10.91 31.49 -3.50
N PRO A 392 -10.26 32.51 -2.90
CA PRO A 392 -9.32 32.33 -1.81
C PRO A 392 -9.95 31.83 -0.51
N ASP A 393 -11.26 31.94 -0.35
CA ASP A 393 -11.99 31.49 0.84
C ASP A 393 -12.60 30.08 0.71
N HIS A 394 -12.45 29.45 -0.47
CA HIS A 394 -12.87 28.09 -0.73
C HIS A 394 -11.66 27.14 -0.64
N VAL A 395 -11.60 26.31 0.41
CA VAL A 395 -10.45 25.46 0.72
C VAL A 395 -10.91 24.06 1.07
N ILE A 396 -10.19 23.06 0.57
CA ILE A 396 -10.35 21.66 0.95
C ILE A 396 -9.04 21.19 1.63
N CYS A 397 -9.15 20.55 2.77
CA CYS A 397 -8.03 19.91 3.46
C CYS A 397 -8.49 18.64 4.18
N GLY A 398 -7.56 17.78 4.54
CA GLY A 398 -7.86 16.59 5.33
C GLY A 398 -6.71 15.59 5.38
N GLY A 399 -7.01 14.52 6.07
CA GLY A 399 -6.17 13.35 6.25
C GLY A 399 -6.98 12.08 5.99
N VAL A 400 -7.69 11.58 6.99
CA VAL A 400 -8.57 10.40 6.83
C VAL A 400 -9.78 10.73 5.96
N ASP A 401 -10.45 11.86 6.24
CA ASP A 401 -11.52 12.41 5.43
C ASP A 401 -11.21 13.84 4.98
N LEU A 402 -11.94 14.34 4.00
CA LEU A 402 -11.78 15.70 3.49
C LEU A 402 -12.83 16.65 4.06
N HIS A 403 -12.39 17.86 4.34
CA HIS A 403 -13.19 18.93 4.91
C HIS A 403 -13.12 20.17 4.03
N LEU A 404 -14.26 20.86 3.87
CA LEU A 404 -14.45 22.01 3.02
C LEU A 404 -14.84 23.24 3.83
N THR A 405 -14.20 24.36 3.57
CA THR A 405 -14.72 25.70 3.90
C THR A 405 -15.00 26.50 2.62
N LYS A 406 -16.02 27.37 2.63
CA LYS A 406 -16.34 28.33 1.57
C LYS A 406 -16.29 29.79 2.06
N ASN A 407 -15.85 29.99 3.29
CA ASN A 407 -15.85 31.30 3.97
C ASN A 407 -14.53 31.56 4.74
N GLY A 408 -13.42 30.99 4.23
CA GLY A 408 -12.09 31.23 4.76
C GLY A 408 -11.83 30.63 6.13
N GLY A 409 -12.46 29.50 6.46
CA GLY A 409 -12.28 28.77 7.70
C GLY A 409 -13.20 29.20 8.85
N LYS A 410 -14.20 30.07 8.58
CA LYS A 410 -15.20 30.41 9.60
C LYS A 410 -16.12 29.24 9.95
N THR A 411 -16.42 28.40 8.95
CA THR A 411 -17.14 27.12 9.11
C THR A 411 -16.53 26.08 8.20
N TRP A 412 -16.57 24.83 8.65
CA TRP A 412 -16.10 23.66 7.91
C TRP A 412 -17.21 22.61 7.80
N VAL A 413 -17.17 21.79 6.76
CA VAL A 413 -18.08 20.67 6.52
C VAL A 413 -17.25 19.49 6.04
N GLN A 414 -17.43 18.32 6.63
CA GLN A 414 -16.87 17.06 6.11
C GLN A 414 -17.58 16.71 4.80
N ILE A 415 -16.80 16.41 3.77
CA ILE A 415 -17.28 16.19 2.38
C ILE A 415 -16.99 14.80 1.84
N THR A 416 -16.16 14.02 2.52
CA THR A 416 -15.98 12.59 2.25
C THR A 416 -16.31 11.78 3.50
N HIS A 417 -16.68 10.51 3.27
CA HIS A 417 -17.00 9.57 4.33
C HIS A 417 -16.54 8.18 3.91
N TRP A 418 -15.38 7.75 4.40
CA TRP A 418 -14.76 6.48 4.05
C TRP A 418 -15.55 5.27 4.57
N ASP A 419 -16.43 5.45 5.54
CA ASP A 419 -17.24 4.41 6.18
C ASP A 419 -18.59 4.15 5.49
N LEU A 420 -18.89 4.88 4.39
CA LEU A 420 -20.05 4.64 3.54
C LEU A 420 -19.76 3.51 2.52
N GLU A 421 -20.80 3.06 1.84
CA GLU A 421 -20.67 2.12 0.73
C GLU A 421 -19.95 2.78 -0.46
N ARG A 422 -19.23 2.00 -1.27
CA ARG A 422 -18.41 2.53 -2.39
C ARG A 422 -19.22 3.24 -3.48
N ASP A 423 -20.52 2.97 -3.59
CA ASP A 423 -21.45 3.60 -4.53
C ASP A 423 -22.17 4.84 -3.96
N ASP A 424 -21.97 5.16 -2.68
CA ASP A 424 -22.49 6.40 -2.10
C ASP A 424 -21.74 7.59 -2.71
N PRO A 425 -22.44 8.63 -3.20
CA PRO A 425 -21.80 9.79 -3.81
C PRO A 425 -20.94 10.64 -2.87
N LYS A 426 -20.97 10.38 -1.58
CA LYS A 426 -20.08 10.99 -0.58
C LYS A 426 -18.93 10.09 -0.17
N TYR A 427 -18.88 8.86 -0.67
CA TYR A 427 -17.76 7.98 -0.43
C TYR A 427 -16.52 8.50 -1.17
N ALA A 428 -15.40 8.59 -0.47
CA ALA A 428 -14.05 8.51 -1.00
C ALA A 428 -13.24 7.63 -0.06
N HIS A 429 -12.21 6.97 -0.56
CA HIS A 429 -11.35 6.16 0.28
C HIS A 429 -10.62 7.03 1.30
N ALA A 430 -10.31 6.46 2.46
CA ALA A 430 -9.56 7.15 3.51
C ALA A 430 -8.11 7.48 3.12
N ASP A 431 -7.48 8.30 3.96
CA ASP A 431 -6.04 8.58 3.97
C ASP A 431 -5.59 9.31 2.68
N HIS A 432 -5.99 10.59 2.60
CA HIS A 432 -5.72 11.47 1.47
C HIS A 432 -4.29 12.04 1.51
N HIS A 433 -3.53 11.85 0.42
CA HIS A 433 -2.12 12.27 0.31
C HIS A 433 -1.92 13.50 -0.57
N ALA A 434 -2.72 13.64 -1.64
CA ALA A 434 -2.58 14.78 -2.52
C ALA A 434 -3.94 15.22 -3.07
N LEU A 435 -4.16 16.54 -3.11
CA LEU A 435 -5.31 17.20 -3.70
C LEU A 435 -4.87 18.09 -4.89
N LEU A 436 -5.66 18.06 -5.95
CA LEU A 436 -5.42 18.90 -7.11
C LEU A 436 -6.74 19.53 -7.59
N MET A 437 -6.75 20.88 -7.75
CA MET A 437 -7.81 21.65 -8.40
C MET A 437 -7.22 22.38 -9.61
N PRO A 438 -7.45 21.89 -10.86
CA PRO A 438 -6.92 22.51 -12.05
C PRO A 438 -7.54 23.89 -12.30
N ALA A 439 -6.71 24.89 -12.62
CA ALA A 439 -7.19 26.27 -12.79
C ALA A 439 -8.19 26.43 -13.97
N ALA A 440 -8.08 25.61 -15.01
CA ALA A 440 -8.96 25.63 -16.17
C ALA A 440 -10.34 25.00 -15.92
N VAL A 441 -10.46 24.13 -14.90
CA VAL A 441 -11.72 23.47 -14.48
C VAL A 441 -11.81 23.52 -12.96
N PRO A 442 -12.06 24.71 -12.38
CA PRO A 442 -11.83 24.97 -10.97
C PRO A 442 -12.73 24.18 -10.00
N ASP A 443 -13.89 23.71 -10.46
CA ASP A 443 -14.80 22.86 -9.65
C ASP A 443 -14.40 21.37 -9.67
N ARG A 444 -13.44 20.97 -10.50
CA ARG A 444 -12.90 19.61 -10.48
C ARG A 444 -11.87 19.47 -9.37
N VAL A 445 -12.05 18.43 -8.55
CA VAL A 445 -11.12 18.07 -7.49
C VAL A 445 -10.66 16.64 -7.71
N TYR A 446 -9.37 16.44 -7.78
CA TYR A 446 -8.75 15.11 -7.72
C TYR A 446 -8.23 14.86 -6.33
N SER A 447 -8.45 13.67 -5.81
CA SER A 447 -7.90 13.20 -4.54
C SER A 447 -7.17 11.88 -4.73
N ALA A 448 -5.86 11.89 -4.53
CA ALA A 448 -5.03 10.71 -4.45
C ALA A 448 -4.97 10.22 -3.00
N ASN A 449 -5.33 8.95 -2.78
CA ASN A 449 -5.48 8.33 -1.45
C ASN A 449 -5.06 6.86 -1.45
N ASP A 450 -5.25 6.14 -0.35
CA ASP A 450 -4.87 4.74 -0.22
C ASP A 450 -5.75 3.76 -1.03
N GLY A 451 -6.91 4.22 -1.52
CA GLY A 451 -7.80 3.48 -2.43
C GLY A 451 -7.65 3.85 -3.90
N GLY A 452 -6.69 4.72 -4.24
CA GLY A 452 -6.44 5.16 -5.62
C GLY A 452 -6.83 6.61 -5.89
N LEU A 453 -7.59 6.84 -6.96
CA LEU A 453 -8.01 8.17 -7.37
C LEU A 453 -9.51 8.36 -7.23
N ASP A 454 -9.93 9.32 -6.42
CA ASP A 454 -11.30 9.80 -6.36
C ASP A 454 -11.41 11.20 -6.98
N VAL A 455 -12.47 11.43 -7.76
CA VAL A 455 -12.69 12.68 -8.52
C VAL A 455 -14.05 13.26 -8.18
N SER A 456 -14.07 14.56 -7.88
CA SER A 456 -15.28 15.36 -7.79
C SER A 456 -15.34 16.34 -8.95
N GLU A 457 -16.48 16.44 -9.64
CA GLU A 457 -16.73 17.41 -10.71
C GLU A 457 -17.50 18.66 -10.22
N ASN A 458 -17.76 18.76 -8.91
CA ASN A 458 -18.65 19.76 -8.33
C ASN A 458 -18.14 20.34 -7.01
N ALA A 459 -16.81 20.57 -6.96
CA ALA A 459 -16.11 21.18 -5.83
C ALA A 459 -16.27 20.42 -4.51
N GLY A 460 -16.16 19.08 -4.55
CA GLY A 460 -16.17 18.20 -3.39
C GLY A 460 -17.55 17.80 -2.89
N ARG A 461 -18.65 18.08 -3.62
CA ARG A 461 -19.99 17.69 -3.16
C ARG A 461 -20.30 16.22 -3.35
N THR A 462 -19.82 15.63 -4.44
CA THR A 462 -19.93 14.21 -4.74
C THR A 462 -18.62 13.70 -5.34
N TRP A 463 -18.35 12.42 -5.13
CA TRP A 463 -17.11 11.79 -5.52
C TRP A 463 -17.38 10.56 -6.38
N THR A 464 -16.46 10.24 -7.26
CA THR A 464 -16.47 9.04 -8.11
C THR A 464 -15.07 8.48 -8.15
N ASN A 465 -14.92 7.19 -7.86
CA ASN A 465 -13.64 6.50 -8.00
C ASN A 465 -13.26 6.36 -9.48
N ARG A 466 -12.02 6.69 -9.81
CA ARG A 466 -11.43 6.66 -11.15
C ARG A 466 -10.21 5.73 -11.22
N SER A 467 -10.15 4.74 -10.33
CA SER A 467 -9.03 3.80 -10.30
C SER A 467 -9.14 2.67 -11.33
N ASN A 468 -10.27 2.54 -12.02
CA ASN A 468 -10.44 1.47 -13.02
C ASN A 468 -9.42 1.60 -14.16
N GLY A 469 -8.58 0.56 -14.32
CA GLY A 469 -7.42 0.56 -15.22
C GLY A 469 -6.07 0.72 -14.51
N LEU A 470 -6.05 1.16 -13.25
CA LEU A 470 -4.85 1.21 -12.42
C LEU A 470 -4.56 -0.19 -11.82
N SER A 471 -3.42 -0.77 -12.16
CA SER A 471 -2.94 -2.00 -11.53
C SER A 471 -1.91 -1.66 -10.47
N VAL A 472 -2.39 -1.15 -9.32
CA VAL A 472 -1.54 -0.63 -8.22
C VAL A 472 -1.89 -1.24 -6.86
N THR A 473 -2.72 -2.27 -6.82
CA THR A 473 -3.10 -2.97 -5.59
C THR A 473 -1.89 -3.61 -4.91
N MET A 474 -1.78 -3.46 -3.59
CA MET A 474 -0.66 -3.89 -2.77
C MET A 474 -1.05 -5.17 -2.00
N PHE A 475 -0.75 -6.34 -2.56
CA PHE A 475 -1.09 -7.62 -1.95
C PHE A 475 -0.11 -8.05 -0.86
N TYR A 476 -0.62 -8.74 0.16
CA TYR A 476 0.14 -9.48 1.17
C TYR A 476 0.16 -10.98 0.88
N ASP A 477 -0.90 -11.50 0.29
CA ASP A 477 -1.12 -12.93 0.02
C ASP A 477 -2.16 -13.10 -1.07
N MET A 478 -2.20 -14.29 -1.73
CA MET A 478 -3.23 -14.64 -2.70
C MET A 478 -3.52 -16.13 -2.71
N ASP A 479 -4.69 -16.51 -3.23
CA ASP A 479 -4.99 -17.89 -3.54
C ASP A 479 -5.91 -17.99 -4.78
N VAL A 480 -5.97 -19.19 -5.37
CA VAL A 480 -6.85 -19.55 -6.49
C VAL A 480 -7.62 -20.81 -6.17
N ALA A 481 -8.92 -20.78 -6.39
CA ALA A 481 -9.75 -21.96 -6.19
C ALA A 481 -9.40 -23.07 -7.20
N GLN A 482 -8.86 -24.19 -6.74
CA GLN A 482 -8.45 -25.31 -7.61
C GLN A 482 -9.63 -25.96 -8.37
N SER A 483 -10.86 -25.79 -7.87
CA SER A 483 -12.08 -26.21 -8.58
C SER A 483 -12.48 -25.28 -9.72
N SER A 484 -12.02 -24.00 -9.72
CA SER A 484 -12.32 -22.99 -10.77
C SER A 484 -11.24 -21.92 -10.86
N GLY A 485 -10.44 -21.94 -11.93
CA GLY A 485 -9.41 -20.92 -12.20
C GLY A 485 -9.95 -19.50 -12.50
N LEU A 486 -11.26 -19.31 -12.50
CA LEU A 486 -11.91 -18.00 -12.59
C LEU A 486 -12.11 -17.35 -11.23
N VAL A 487 -11.93 -18.12 -10.13
CA VAL A 487 -12.14 -17.65 -8.75
C VAL A 487 -10.77 -17.53 -8.07
N TYR A 488 -10.31 -16.32 -7.88
CA TYR A 488 -9.03 -16.02 -7.24
C TYR A 488 -9.04 -14.61 -6.64
N GLY A 489 -8.10 -14.35 -5.77
CA GLY A 489 -7.91 -13.04 -5.15
C GLY A 489 -6.91 -13.08 -4.04
N GLY A 490 -6.89 -12.04 -3.21
CA GLY A 490 -5.89 -11.89 -2.17
C GLY A 490 -6.26 -10.87 -1.12
N GLY A 491 -5.51 -10.87 -0.03
CA GLY A 491 -5.55 -9.80 0.96
C GLY A 491 -4.66 -8.65 0.54
N ALA A 492 -5.20 -7.44 0.55
CA ALA A 492 -4.52 -6.23 0.10
C ALA A 492 -4.46 -5.18 1.20
N GLN A 493 -3.38 -4.43 1.23
CA GLN A 493 -3.22 -3.31 2.15
C GLN A 493 -4.28 -2.25 1.87
N ASP A 494 -4.94 -1.77 2.92
CA ASP A 494 -5.95 -0.71 2.97
C ASP A 494 -7.18 -0.94 2.05
N ASN A 495 -7.16 -2.00 1.21
CA ASN A 495 -8.20 -2.30 0.23
C ASN A 495 -8.93 -3.63 0.47
N GLY A 496 -8.66 -4.27 1.60
CA GLY A 496 -9.38 -5.46 2.07
C GLY A 496 -8.94 -6.77 1.41
N THR A 497 -9.69 -7.83 1.68
CA THR A 497 -9.59 -9.07 0.92
C THR A 497 -10.48 -8.94 -0.31
N VAL A 498 -9.87 -8.98 -1.50
CA VAL A 498 -10.54 -8.76 -2.78
C VAL A 498 -10.45 -9.99 -3.67
N ILE A 499 -11.58 -10.37 -4.28
CA ILE A 499 -11.68 -11.56 -5.13
C ILE A 499 -12.42 -11.27 -6.42
N THR A 500 -12.16 -12.08 -7.44
CA THR A 500 -13.02 -12.23 -8.63
C THR A 500 -13.63 -13.63 -8.67
N THR A 501 -14.85 -13.73 -9.21
CA THR A 501 -15.51 -15.02 -9.50
C THR A 501 -15.73 -15.24 -11.00
N SER A 502 -15.28 -14.32 -11.83
CA SER A 502 -15.40 -14.35 -13.30
C SER A 502 -14.06 -14.43 -14.02
N GLY A 503 -12.95 -14.28 -13.29
CA GLY A 503 -11.60 -14.19 -13.87
C GLY A 503 -11.32 -12.88 -14.62
N SER A 504 -12.27 -11.92 -14.62
CA SER A 504 -12.06 -10.60 -15.25
C SER A 504 -11.26 -9.68 -14.34
N SER A 505 -10.25 -9.04 -14.89
CA SER A 505 -9.38 -8.11 -14.17
C SER A 505 -10.11 -6.88 -13.59
N SER A 506 -11.27 -6.53 -14.15
CA SER A 506 -12.08 -5.37 -13.74
C SER A 506 -13.34 -5.75 -12.93
N SER A 507 -13.45 -7.00 -12.48
CA SER A 507 -14.63 -7.50 -11.75
C SER A 507 -14.31 -8.00 -10.34
N PHE A 508 -13.26 -7.48 -9.73
CA PHE A 508 -12.97 -7.77 -8.32
C PHE A 508 -13.92 -7.00 -7.42
N PHE A 509 -14.26 -7.62 -6.31
CA PHE A 509 -15.05 -7.02 -5.24
C PHE A 509 -14.43 -7.33 -3.88
N GLU A 510 -14.72 -6.46 -2.93
CA GLU A 510 -14.26 -6.58 -1.55
C GLU A 510 -15.09 -7.65 -0.82
N LEU A 511 -14.43 -8.71 -0.38
CA LEU A 511 -15.03 -9.76 0.43
C LEU A 511 -14.99 -9.38 1.93
N LEU A 512 -13.90 -8.74 2.36
CA LEU A 512 -13.67 -8.29 3.74
C LEU A 512 -12.88 -6.98 3.69
N GLY A 513 -13.35 -5.93 4.37
CA GLY A 513 -12.72 -4.60 4.35
C GLY A 513 -11.50 -4.45 5.25
N GLY A 514 -10.87 -3.27 5.21
CA GLY A 514 -9.66 -2.90 5.97
C GLY A 514 -8.38 -3.46 5.36
N ASP A 515 -7.40 -3.88 6.18
CA ASP A 515 -6.24 -4.63 5.69
C ASP A 515 -6.61 -6.10 5.52
N GLY A 516 -6.62 -6.60 4.30
CA GLY A 516 -6.77 -8.03 4.02
C GLY A 516 -5.46 -8.77 4.30
N GLY A 517 -5.55 -9.94 4.94
CA GLY A 517 -4.40 -10.79 5.22
C GLY A 517 -4.34 -12.03 4.33
N TRP A 518 -4.08 -13.19 4.96
CA TRP A 518 -4.08 -14.48 4.27
C TRP A 518 -5.47 -14.85 3.77
N ILE A 519 -5.53 -15.44 2.58
CA ILE A 519 -6.72 -16.01 1.98
C ILE A 519 -6.46 -17.46 1.60
N VAL A 520 -7.44 -18.34 1.83
CA VAL A 520 -7.36 -19.75 1.40
C VAL A 520 -8.71 -20.21 0.89
N PHE A 521 -8.76 -20.66 -0.39
CA PHE A 521 -9.93 -21.30 -0.96
C PHE A 521 -9.96 -22.79 -0.61
N ASN A 522 -11.16 -23.30 -0.34
CA ASN A 522 -11.32 -24.74 -0.24
C ASN A 522 -11.07 -25.36 -1.63
N PRO A 523 -10.16 -26.35 -1.77
CA PRO A 523 -9.78 -26.89 -3.07
C PRO A 523 -10.94 -27.63 -3.78
N LEU A 524 -11.94 -28.11 -3.03
CA LEU A 524 -13.09 -28.84 -3.54
C LEU A 524 -14.33 -27.96 -3.77
N ASP A 525 -14.37 -26.75 -3.17
CA ASP A 525 -15.52 -25.86 -3.17
C ASP A 525 -15.07 -24.40 -3.26
N ALA A 526 -15.06 -23.83 -4.48
CA ALA A 526 -14.68 -22.44 -4.73
C ALA A 526 -15.59 -21.41 -4.03
N GLY A 527 -16.77 -21.82 -3.56
CA GLY A 527 -17.68 -21.00 -2.76
C GLY A 527 -17.33 -20.97 -1.27
N ARG A 528 -16.26 -21.66 -0.82
CA ARG A 528 -15.81 -21.67 0.56
C ARG A 528 -14.40 -21.10 0.71
N VAL A 529 -14.30 -20.00 1.44
CA VAL A 529 -13.08 -19.21 1.60
C VAL A 529 -12.84 -18.87 3.07
N TYR A 530 -11.59 -18.94 3.50
CA TYR A 530 -11.13 -18.35 4.74
C TYR A 530 -10.28 -17.11 4.43
N ALA A 531 -10.50 -16.04 5.17
CA ALA A 531 -9.71 -14.83 5.07
C ALA A 531 -9.31 -14.32 6.45
N SER A 532 -8.07 -13.91 6.61
CA SER A 532 -7.63 -13.20 7.80
C SER A 532 -7.73 -11.69 7.61
N TYR A 533 -7.95 -11.02 8.72
CA TYR A 533 -7.90 -9.59 8.90
C TYR A 533 -6.70 -9.29 9.80
N TYR A 534 -6.28 -8.04 9.94
CA TYR A 534 -5.18 -7.73 10.85
C TYR A 534 -5.41 -8.32 12.26
N ASN A 535 -4.33 -8.64 12.95
CA ASN A 535 -4.31 -9.45 14.16
C ASN A 535 -4.77 -10.90 13.88
N LEU A 536 -5.04 -11.66 14.94
CA LEU A 536 -5.61 -13.00 14.80
C LEU A 536 -7.13 -12.90 14.66
N HIS A 537 -7.62 -12.42 13.51
CA HIS A 537 -9.03 -12.45 13.18
C HIS A 537 -9.23 -13.22 11.89
N ILE A 538 -10.05 -14.28 11.95
CA ILE A 538 -10.31 -15.16 10.82
C ILE A 538 -11.80 -15.20 10.54
N TYR A 539 -12.15 -15.10 9.27
CA TYR A 539 -13.51 -15.16 8.77
C TYR A 539 -13.63 -16.28 7.75
N ARG A 540 -14.78 -16.96 7.75
CA ARG A 540 -15.18 -17.93 6.76
C ARG A 540 -16.35 -17.40 5.96
N PHE A 541 -16.26 -17.55 4.65
CA PHE A 541 -17.32 -17.30 3.67
C PHE A 541 -17.75 -18.63 3.05
N ARG A 542 -19.05 -18.81 2.89
CA ARG A 542 -19.64 -19.98 2.23
C ARG A 542 -20.91 -19.55 1.52
N GLY A 543 -20.82 -19.30 0.20
CA GLY A 543 -21.88 -18.62 -0.53
C GLY A 543 -22.20 -17.26 0.11
N ASP A 544 -23.43 -17.07 0.54
CA ASP A 544 -23.89 -15.85 1.22
C ASP A 544 -23.64 -15.86 2.75
N GLU A 545 -23.15 -16.97 3.31
CA GLU A 545 -22.85 -17.06 4.74
C GLU A 545 -21.51 -16.39 5.04
N PHE A 546 -21.52 -15.45 5.98
CA PHE A 546 -20.33 -14.82 6.56
C PHE A 546 -20.26 -15.15 8.05
N LYS A 547 -19.13 -15.70 8.49
CA LYS A 547 -18.94 -16.09 9.89
C LYS A 547 -17.56 -15.71 10.41
N ASN A 548 -17.53 -15.08 11.59
CA ASN A 548 -16.30 -14.94 12.36
C ASN A 548 -15.96 -16.29 12.99
N VAL A 549 -14.85 -16.87 12.60
CA VAL A 549 -14.33 -18.17 13.07
C VAL A 549 -12.99 -18.03 13.78
N THR A 550 -12.72 -16.88 14.35
CA THR A 550 -11.47 -16.57 15.08
C THR A 550 -11.23 -17.54 16.24
N PRO A 551 -10.02 -18.12 16.41
CA PRO A 551 -9.68 -18.91 17.58
C PRO A 551 -9.85 -18.15 18.90
N PRO A 552 -10.19 -18.82 20.01
CA PRO A 552 -10.40 -18.20 21.31
C PRO A 552 -9.07 -17.86 22.02
N ALA A 553 -8.09 -17.32 21.30
CA ALA A 553 -6.81 -16.92 21.84
C ALA A 553 -6.92 -15.73 22.81
N PRO A 554 -6.06 -15.62 23.82
CA PRO A 554 -5.97 -14.46 24.69
C PRO A 554 -5.75 -13.16 23.88
N ALA A 555 -6.24 -12.03 24.40
CA ALA A 555 -6.10 -10.72 23.72
C ALA A 555 -4.63 -10.34 23.46
N SER A 556 -3.74 -10.69 24.39
CA SER A 556 -2.30 -10.46 24.22
C SER A 556 -1.69 -11.21 23.02
N GLU A 557 -2.17 -12.41 22.73
CA GLU A 557 -1.74 -13.17 21.55
C GLU A 557 -2.40 -12.64 20.27
N LYS A 558 -3.71 -12.37 20.32
CA LYS A 558 -4.45 -11.84 19.15
C LYS A 558 -3.83 -10.57 18.61
N ASN A 559 -3.47 -9.65 19.50
CA ASN A 559 -3.00 -8.30 19.12
C ASN A 559 -1.49 -8.26 18.80
N SER A 560 -0.76 -9.36 18.97
CA SER A 560 0.67 -9.41 18.66
C SER A 560 0.97 -9.87 17.25
N VAL A 561 0.02 -10.48 16.56
CA VAL A 561 0.13 -10.93 15.18
C VAL A 561 -0.32 -9.80 14.27
N TRP A 562 0.47 -9.45 13.24
CA TRP A 562 -0.01 -8.52 12.22
C TRP A 562 -0.97 -9.21 11.26
N MET A 563 -0.52 -10.28 10.60
CA MET A 563 -1.31 -11.10 9.69
C MET A 563 -1.23 -12.57 10.12
N ALA A 564 -2.36 -13.17 10.46
CA ALA A 564 -2.42 -14.56 10.85
C ALA A 564 -2.33 -15.50 9.64
N TYR A 565 -1.35 -16.38 9.64
CA TYR A 565 -1.22 -17.43 8.62
C TYR A 565 -2.39 -18.41 8.70
N ILE A 566 -2.92 -18.83 7.56
CA ILE A 566 -3.99 -19.82 7.45
C ILE A 566 -3.56 -20.89 6.45
N THR A 567 -3.72 -22.17 6.81
CA THR A 567 -3.55 -23.29 5.88
C THR A 567 -4.59 -24.37 6.14
N LEU A 568 -4.92 -25.13 5.10
CA LEU A 568 -5.84 -26.28 5.19
C LEU A 568 -5.04 -27.59 5.26
N ASP A 569 -5.63 -28.60 5.89
CA ASP A 569 -5.15 -29.98 5.75
C ASP A 569 -5.48 -30.44 4.31
N PRO A 570 -4.49 -30.85 3.50
CA PRO A 570 -4.72 -31.26 2.12
C PRO A 570 -5.65 -32.46 1.95
N SER A 571 -5.73 -33.32 2.99
CA SER A 571 -6.57 -34.53 2.99
C SER A 571 -8.00 -34.29 3.52
N ASP A 572 -8.18 -33.23 4.34
CA ASP A 572 -9.47 -32.84 4.92
C ASP A 572 -9.61 -31.33 4.99
N PRO A 573 -10.16 -30.67 3.97
CA PRO A 573 -10.31 -29.21 3.94
C PRO A 573 -11.25 -28.60 5.01
N ASN A 574 -11.87 -29.41 5.88
CA ASN A 574 -12.55 -28.93 7.09
C ASN A 574 -11.60 -28.75 8.27
N THR A 575 -10.41 -29.33 8.17
CA THR A 575 -9.32 -29.15 9.12
C THR A 575 -8.48 -27.96 8.69
N VAL A 576 -8.47 -26.90 9.54
CA VAL A 576 -7.77 -25.64 9.29
C VAL A 576 -6.77 -25.40 10.42
N PHE A 577 -5.59 -24.93 10.04
CA PHE A 577 -4.55 -24.49 10.96
C PHE A 577 -4.34 -22.97 10.84
N THR A 578 -4.03 -22.36 11.97
CA THR A 578 -3.60 -20.95 12.04
C THR A 578 -2.65 -20.75 13.21
N GLY A 579 -1.99 -19.58 13.25
CA GLY A 579 -0.95 -19.30 14.24
C GLY A 579 -1.09 -17.96 14.95
N SER A 580 -0.72 -17.99 16.24
CA SER A 580 -0.35 -16.82 17.04
C SER A 580 1.07 -17.06 17.57
N PHE A 581 1.28 -17.12 18.89
CA PHE A 581 2.49 -17.69 19.52
C PHE A 581 2.41 -19.21 19.63
N ARG A 582 1.27 -19.77 19.29
CA ARG A 582 0.96 -21.20 19.27
C ARG A 582 0.13 -21.57 18.06
N VAL A 583 0.14 -22.85 17.73
CA VAL A 583 -0.67 -23.38 16.63
C VAL A 583 -2.08 -23.67 17.12
N TRP A 584 -3.06 -23.18 16.38
CA TRP A 584 -4.47 -23.44 16.55
C TRP A 584 -4.97 -24.35 15.43
N ARG A 585 -5.79 -25.34 15.76
CA ARG A 585 -6.42 -26.24 14.79
C ARG A 585 -7.91 -26.35 15.03
N THR A 586 -8.68 -26.36 13.96
CA THR A 586 -10.08 -26.81 13.93
C THR A 586 -10.18 -28.04 13.04
N ARG A 587 -11.15 -28.92 13.30
CA ARG A 587 -11.52 -30.07 12.47
C ARG A 587 -12.95 -30.00 11.97
N ASN A 588 -13.62 -28.90 12.15
CA ASN A 588 -15.02 -28.68 11.83
C ASN A 588 -15.28 -27.30 11.27
N ASP A 589 -14.46 -26.92 10.30
CA ASP A 589 -14.71 -25.74 9.48
C ASP A 589 -14.71 -24.42 10.28
N GLY A 590 -13.82 -24.32 11.29
CA GLY A 590 -13.70 -23.14 12.16
C GLY A 590 -14.74 -23.01 13.26
N ASN A 591 -15.63 -24.01 13.43
CA ASN A 591 -16.66 -23.93 14.46
C ASN A 591 -16.12 -24.09 15.88
N ASN A 592 -15.08 -24.92 16.05
CA ASN A 592 -14.36 -25.09 17.32
C ASN A 592 -12.87 -25.15 17.08
N TRP A 593 -12.10 -24.45 17.88
CA TRP A 593 -10.64 -24.42 17.80
C TRP A 593 -10.00 -24.98 19.06
N VAL A 594 -8.88 -25.65 18.88
CA VAL A 594 -8.04 -26.16 19.95
C VAL A 594 -6.62 -25.66 19.75
N ALA A 595 -5.97 -25.13 20.78
CA ALA A 595 -4.54 -24.90 20.77
C ALA A 595 -3.85 -26.26 20.78
N VAL A 596 -3.16 -26.60 19.69
CA VAL A 596 -2.49 -27.90 19.51
C VAL A 596 -1.00 -27.84 19.77
N SER A 597 -0.44 -26.68 20.09
CA SER A 597 0.93 -26.52 20.58
C SER A 597 0.95 -25.71 21.89
N PRO A 598 2.02 -25.82 22.69
CA PRO A 598 2.33 -24.79 23.67
C PRO A 598 2.69 -23.48 22.96
N THR A 599 2.95 -22.42 23.74
CA THR A 599 3.70 -21.26 23.21
C THR A 599 5.07 -21.77 22.74
N LEU A 600 5.42 -21.51 21.47
CA LEU A 600 6.65 -22.04 20.88
C LEU A 600 7.87 -21.28 21.40
N ASP A 601 8.27 -20.20 20.78
CA ASP A 601 9.39 -19.36 21.21
C ASP A 601 8.95 -17.94 21.68
N GLY A 602 7.64 -17.69 21.73
CA GLY A 602 7.06 -16.42 22.16
C GLY A 602 6.99 -15.35 21.06
N SER A 603 7.42 -15.65 19.82
CA SER A 603 7.19 -14.82 18.66
C SER A 603 6.03 -15.34 17.80
N SER A 604 5.56 -14.51 16.86
CA SER A 604 4.46 -14.87 15.97
C SER A 604 4.89 -15.98 15.01
N ILE A 605 3.97 -16.89 14.71
CA ILE A 605 4.15 -17.88 13.65
C ILE A 605 4.20 -17.18 12.31
N SER A 606 5.22 -17.47 11.52
CA SER A 606 5.46 -16.87 10.19
C SER A 606 5.02 -17.76 9.02
N ALA A 607 5.05 -19.11 9.21
CA ALA A 607 4.53 -20.06 8.24
C ALA A 607 4.08 -21.36 8.91
N ILE A 608 3.09 -22.02 8.33
CA ILE A 608 2.59 -23.35 8.73
C ILE A 608 2.44 -24.17 7.46
N GLU A 609 3.03 -25.35 7.45
CA GLU A 609 2.91 -26.32 6.35
C GLU A 609 2.39 -27.65 6.87
N VAL A 610 1.32 -28.17 6.25
CA VAL A 610 0.78 -29.51 6.49
C VAL A 610 1.19 -30.38 5.32
N ALA A 611 2.07 -31.33 5.54
CA ALA A 611 2.69 -32.11 4.48
C ALA A 611 1.67 -32.97 3.70
N PRO A 612 1.51 -32.76 2.38
CA PRO A 612 0.51 -33.50 1.58
C PRO A 612 0.75 -35.02 1.54
N ALA A 613 2.00 -35.44 1.59
CA ALA A 613 2.36 -36.88 1.60
C ALA A 613 2.06 -37.58 2.94
N ASP A 614 1.95 -36.85 4.04
CA ASP A 614 1.61 -37.36 5.37
C ASP A 614 1.11 -36.19 6.26
N THR A 615 -0.20 -35.95 6.27
CA THR A 615 -0.81 -34.81 6.97
C THR A 615 -0.69 -34.88 8.51
N LYS A 616 -0.11 -35.94 9.07
CA LYS A 616 0.32 -35.97 10.46
C LYS A 616 1.58 -35.15 10.69
N ARG A 617 2.35 -34.85 9.64
CA ARG A 617 3.51 -33.97 9.72
C ARG A 617 3.10 -32.54 9.49
N VAL A 618 3.31 -31.72 10.52
CA VAL A 618 3.05 -30.29 10.48
C VAL A 618 4.35 -29.57 10.81
N TYR A 619 4.77 -28.65 9.95
CA TYR A 619 5.97 -27.85 10.09
C TYR A 619 5.58 -26.41 10.37
N VAL A 620 6.30 -25.75 11.27
CA VAL A 620 5.99 -24.39 11.70
C VAL A 620 7.28 -23.59 11.85
N SER A 621 7.28 -22.39 11.37
CA SER A 621 8.31 -21.39 11.62
C SER A 621 7.77 -20.16 12.34
N THR A 622 8.67 -19.39 12.96
CA THR A 622 8.36 -18.18 13.71
C THR A 622 9.13 -16.97 13.19
N GLU A 623 8.68 -15.77 13.55
CA GLU A 623 9.37 -14.52 13.15
C GLU A 623 10.78 -14.39 13.73
N ASN A 624 11.09 -15.09 14.83
CA ASN A 624 12.46 -15.19 15.38
C ASN A 624 13.33 -16.26 14.70
N GLY A 625 12.85 -16.88 13.60
CA GLY A 625 13.57 -17.92 12.90
C GLY A 625 13.57 -19.29 13.59
N GLY A 626 12.69 -19.50 14.56
CA GLY A 626 12.45 -20.82 15.15
C GLY A 626 11.81 -21.75 14.12
N PHE A 627 12.17 -23.06 14.19
CA PHE A 627 11.57 -24.10 13.37
C PHE A 627 11.15 -25.28 14.24
N PHE A 628 9.89 -25.70 14.11
CA PHE A 628 9.24 -26.71 14.92
C PHE A 628 8.49 -27.72 14.04
N ARG A 629 8.34 -28.94 14.50
CA ARG A 629 7.53 -29.96 13.82
C ARG A 629 6.68 -30.78 14.75
N SER A 630 5.53 -31.22 14.25
CA SER A 630 4.71 -32.29 14.81
C SER A 630 4.72 -33.48 13.86
N LEU A 631 4.67 -34.70 14.40
CA LEU A 631 4.62 -35.95 13.64
C LEU A 631 3.28 -36.70 13.84
N ASP A 632 2.35 -36.10 14.58
CA ASP A 632 1.07 -36.68 14.97
C ASP A 632 -0.12 -35.72 14.79
N GLY A 633 0.03 -34.79 13.83
CA GLY A 633 -1.01 -33.82 13.47
C GLY A 633 -1.23 -32.75 14.54
N GLY A 634 -0.21 -32.38 15.27
CA GLY A 634 -0.23 -31.36 16.32
C GLY A 634 -0.44 -31.91 17.74
N GLY A 635 -0.42 -33.22 17.94
CA GLY A 635 -0.55 -33.81 19.29
C GLY A 635 0.68 -33.55 20.16
N THR A 636 1.87 -33.68 19.56
CA THR A 636 3.16 -33.38 20.19
C THR A 636 4.03 -32.54 19.27
N TRP A 637 4.96 -31.77 19.85
CA TRP A 637 5.86 -30.87 19.14
C TRP A 637 7.31 -31.05 19.53
N SER A 638 8.20 -30.92 18.56
CA SER A 638 9.63 -30.89 18.81
C SER A 638 10.02 -29.65 19.63
N PRO A 639 11.16 -29.64 20.30
CA PRO A 639 11.82 -28.39 20.67
C PRO A 639 12.14 -27.59 19.41
N ASN A 640 12.64 -26.35 19.56
CA ASN A 640 13.18 -25.62 18.43
C ASN A 640 14.33 -26.41 17.79
N ILE A 641 14.17 -26.81 16.54
CA ILE A 641 15.16 -27.58 15.77
C ILE A 641 15.74 -26.73 14.60
N SER A 642 15.66 -25.40 14.68
CA SER A 642 16.31 -24.54 13.70
C SER A 642 17.82 -24.83 13.67
N SER A 643 18.35 -24.93 12.45
CA SER A 643 19.76 -25.18 12.19
C SER A 643 20.56 -23.89 12.14
N SER A 644 21.87 -23.95 12.46
CA SER A 644 22.80 -22.82 12.28
C SER A 644 23.01 -22.40 10.81
N ILE A 645 22.59 -23.23 9.84
CA ILE A 645 22.59 -22.88 8.41
C ILE A 645 21.46 -21.90 8.10
N LEU A 646 20.29 -22.07 8.75
CA LEU A 646 19.22 -21.08 8.66
C LEU A 646 19.69 -19.79 9.36
N PRO A 647 19.54 -18.63 8.74
CA PRO A 647 20.16 -17.39 9.24
C PRO A 647 19.55 -16.87 10.56
N GLY A 648 18.76 -17.67 11.29
CA GLY A 648 18.15 -17.29 12.57
C GLY A 648 17.17 -16.12 12.41
N HIS A 649 16.47 -16.09 11.29
CA HIS A 649 15.57 -15.01 10.92
C HIS A 649 14.27 -15.57 10.33
N THR A 650 13.31 -14.67 10.05
CA THR A 650 11.97 -15.01 9.57
C THR A 650 12.01 -15.91 8.33
N ILE A 651 11.53 -17.13 8.49
CA ILE A 651 11.17 -18.00 7.37
C ILE A 651 9.82 -17.52 6.84
N THR A 652 9.76 -17.13 5.58
CA THR A 652 8.58 -16.52 4.98
C THR A 652 7.59 -17.53 4.45
N ARG A 653 8.08 -18.66 3.91
CA ARG A 653 7.27 -19.77 3.43
C ARG A 653 7.95 -21.12 3.75
N LEU A 654 7.11 -22.12 3.94
CA LEU A 654 7.48 -23.53 4.04
C LEU A 654 6.67 -24.30 3.00
N GLU A 655 7.31 -25.24 2.32
CA GLU A 655 6.68 -26.16 1.38
C GLU A 655 7.24 -27.55 1.58
N THR A 656 6.43 -28.57 1.42
CA THR A 656 6.88 -29.97 1.49
C THR A 656 6.58 -30.71 0.19
N SER A 657 7.46 -31.67 -0.13
CA SER A 657 7.22 -32.51 -1.32
C SER A 657 5.91 -33.28 -1.19
N PRO A 658 5.07 -33.31 -2.23
CA PRO A 658 3.87 -34.14 -2.25
C PRO A 658 4.17 -35.65 -2.30
N LYS A 659 5.44 -36.05 -2.47
CA LYS A 659 5.90 -37.46 -2.48
C LYS A 659 6.60 -37.91 -1.22
N ASP A 660 7.31 -37.00 -0.54
CA ASP A 660 8.02 -37.30 0.71
C ASP A 660 7.82 -36.17 1.74
N ALA A 661 7.01 -36.42 2.74
CA ALA A 661 6.71 -35.49 3.80
C ALA A 661 7.92 -35.02 4.63
N ARG A 662 9.11 -35.65 4.46
CA ARG A 662 10.36 -35.24 5.12
C ARG A 662 11.18 -34.26 4.27
N LEU A 663 10.88 -34.18 2.98
CA LEU A 663 11.51 -33.25 2.07
C LEU A 663 10.83 -31.87 2.21
N VAL A 664 11.50 -30.96 2.90
CA VAL A 664 11.00 -29.64 3.27
C VAL A 664 11.84 -28.55 2.60
N PHE A 665 11.19 -27.53 2.11
CA PHE A 665 11.83 -26.32 1.55
C PHE A 665 11.41 -25.10 2.36
N ALA A 666 12.31 -24.13 2.44
CA ALA A 666 12.09 -22.88 3.16
C ALA A 666 12.66 -21.69 2.40
N THR A 667 11.94 -20.56 2.42
CA THR A 667 12.45 -19.26 1.98
C THR A 667 12.66 -18.32 3.15
N VAL A 668 13.65 -17.44 3.05
CA VAL A 668 14.01 -16.47 4.08
C VAL A 668 14.09 -15.06 3.49
N ALA A 669 13.47 -14.09 4.16
CA ALA A 669 13.51 -12.69 3.77
C ALA A 669 14.72 -11.99 4.39
N ASN A 670 15.83 -11.88 3.65
CA ASN A 670 17.05 -11.25 4.12
C ASN A 670 17.87 -10.65 2.98
N PHE A 671 18.96 -9.96 3.36
CA PHE A 671 20.03 -9.54 2.47
C PHE A 671 21.37 -10.09 2.98
N GLY A 672 22.31 -10.34 2.08
CA GLY A 672 23.68 -10.75 2.44
C GLY A 672 23.84 -12.19 2.90
N HIS A 673 22.83 -13.03 2.73
CA HIS A 673 22.82 -14.45 3.08
C HIS A 673 22.07 -15.26 2.02
N SER A 674 22.17 -16.58 2.07
CA SER A 674 21.33 -17.45 1.24
C SER A 674 19.85 -17.37 1.61
N HIS A 675 18.99 -17.61 0.64
CA HIS A 675 17.55 -17.32 0.73
C HIS A 675 16.65 -18.56 0.63
N VAL A 676 17.16 -19.66 0.02
CA VAL A 676 16.36 -20.86 -0.22
C VAL A 676 17.09 -22.07 0.30
N PHE A 677 16.41 -22.82 1.15
CA PHE A 677 16.96 -23.97 1.85
C PHE A 677 16.12 -25.21 1.63
N ARG A 678 16.77 -26.39 1.70
CA ARG A 678 16.16 -27.72 1.58
C ARG A 678 16.56 -28.60 2.74
N SER A 679 15.62 -29.37 3.26
CA SER A 679 15.86 -30.45 4.22
C SER A 679 15.31 -31.75 3.67
N ALA A 680 16.07 -32.85 3.79
CA ALA A 680 15.65 -34.19 3.38
C ALA A 680 15.21 -35.07 4.59
N ASP A 681 15.29 -34.54 5.80
CA ASP A 681 15.06 -35.30 7.06
C ASP A 681 14.01 -34.62 7.98
N GLY A 682 13.12 -33.80 7.38
CA GLY A 682 12.05 -33.14 8.10
C GLY A 682 12.53 -31.98 8.97
N GLY A 683 13.50 -31.21 8.48
CA GLY A 683 14.01 -30.02 9.13
C GLY A 683 15.08 -30.25 10.19
N THR A 684 15.64 -31.45 10.30
CA THR A 684 16.74 -31.72 11.25
C THR A 684 18.07 -31.19 10.72
N THR A 685 18.33 -31.38 9.41
CA THR A 685 19.46 -30.79 8.71
C THR A 685 18.97 -30.02 7.48
N TRP A 686 19.73 -29.00 7.11
CA TRP A 686 19.38 -28.15 5.98
C TRP A 686 20.57 -27.96 5.05
N GLU A 687 20.32 -27.84 3.77
CA GLU A 687 21.29 -27.43 2.76
C GLU A 687 20.85 -26.14 2.07
N ASP A 688 21.81 -25.31 1.73
CA ASP A 688 21.63 -24.14 0.88
C ASP A 688 21.52 -24.57 -0.59
N ILE A 689 20.34 -24.33 -1.19
CA ILE A 689 20.08 -24.62 -2.60
C ILE A 689 20.05 -23.35 -3.48
N ASP A 690 20.16 -22.18 -2.89
CA ASP A 690 20.37 -20.91 -3.59
C ASP A 690 21.77 -20.90 -4.26
N ARG A 691 22.81 -21.27 -3.53
CA ARG A 691 24.20 -21.40 -3.97
C ARG A 691 24.69 -20.14 -4.67
N GLY A 692 24.16 -18.94 -4.33
CA GLY A 692 24.50 -17.65 -4.93
C GLY A 692 24.01 -17.47 -6.37
N GLN A 693 23.09 -18.31 -6.84
CA GLN A 693 22.49 -18.19 -8.17
C GLN A 693 21.34 -17.19 -8.20
N LEU A 694 20.65 -17.01 -7.07
CA LEU A 694 19.52 -16.10 -6.93
C LEU A 694 19.99 -14.66 -6.63
N PRO A 695 19.12 -13.64 -6.83
CA PRO A 695 19.39 -12.28 -6.38
C PRO A 695 19.49 -12.19 -4.86
N ASP A 696 20.43 -11.37 -4.36
CA ASP A 696 20.57 -11.05 -2.93
C ASP A 696 19.50 -10.05 -2.49
N VAL A 697 18.26 -10.52 -2.37
CA VAL A 697 17.08 -9.75 -1.96
C VAL A 697 16.12 -10.64 -1.15
N PRO A 698 15.21 -10.07 -0.35
CA PRO A 698 14.21 -10.84 0.39
C PRO A 698 13.37 -11.77 -0.50
N HIS A 699 13.23 -13.03 -0.08
CA HIS A 699 12.39 -14.04 -0.72
C HIS A 699 11.11 -14.26 0.10
N HIS A 700 9.95 -14.15 -0.56
CA HIS A 700 8.65 -14.15 0.10
C HIS A 700 7.80 -15.36 -0.24
N ALA A 701 7.84 -15.79 -1.50
CA ALA A 701 7.00 -16.86 -2.03
C ALA A 701 7.81 -18.10 -2.36
N LEU A 702 7.20 -19.26 -2.16
CA LEU A 702 7.75 -20.58 -2.44
C LEU A 702 6.63 -21.47 -2.94
N LEU A 703 6.86 -22.26 -3.99
CA LEU A 703 5.88 -23.21 -4.55
C LEU A 703 6.60 -24.40 -5.16
N ILE A 704 6.24 -25.61 -4.74
CA ILE A 704 6.79 -26.87 -5.29
C ILE A 704 5.82 -27.50 -6.30
N ARG A 705 6.38 -28.00 -7.41
CA ARG A 705 5.69 -28.80 -8.42
C ARG A 705 6.46 -30.07 -8.76
N GLU A 706 6.82 -30.84 -7.76
CA GLU A 706 7.64 -32.03 -7.92
C GLU A 706 6.93 -33.14 -8.72
N GLU A 707 5.63 -33.34 -8.51
CA GLU A 707 4.88 -34.44 -9.15
C GLU A 707 4.79 -34.29 -10.66
N GLU A 708 4.59 -33.07 -11.15
CA GLU A 708 4.31 -32.82 -12.56
C GLU A 708 5.57 -32.40 -13.33
N THR A 709 6.46 -31.64 -12.70
CA THR A 709 7.55 -30.96 -13.42
C THR A 709 8.93 -31.10 -12.78
N GLY A 710 9.03 -31.54 -11.52
CA GLY A 710 10.29 -31.54 -10.75
C GLY A 710 10.86 -30.13 -10.57
N LYS A 711 10.00 -29.12 -10.37
CA LYS A 711 10.37 -27.72 -10.29
C LYS A 711 9.97 -27.07 -8.98
N LEU A 712 10.83 -26.18 -8.50
CA LEU A 712 10.58 -25.30 -7.34
C LEU A 712 10.59 -23.85 -7.82
N TYR A 713 9.53 -23.10 -7.51
CA TYR A 713 9.39 -21.68 -7.87
C TYR A 713 9.59 -20.81 -6.64
N VAL A 714 10.24 -19.67 -6.82
CA VAL A 714 10.37 -18.65 -5.78
C VAL A 714 10.00 -17.27 -6.32
N GLY A 715 9.37 -16.46 -5.45
CA GLY A 715 9.08 -15.06 -5.67
C GLY A 715 9.85 -14.20 -4.68
N ASN A 716 10.44 -13.09 -5.17
CA ASN A 716 11.26 -12.20 -4.37
C ASN A 716 11.13 -10.72 -4.84
N ASP A 717 11.91 -9.82 -4.25
CA ASP A 717 11.90 -8.40 -4.60
C ASP A 717 12.44 -8.07 -6.01
N ALA A 718 12.99 -9.05 -6.73
CA ALA A 718 13.52 -8.88 -8.08
C ALA A 718 12.77 -9.71 -9.14
N GLY A 719 11.74 -10.48 -8.76
CA GLY A 719 10.91 -11.23 -9.68
C GLY A 719 10.63 -12.68 -9.32
N VAL A 720 10.47 -13.53 -10.33
CA VAL A 720 10.16 -14.96 -10.20
C VAL A 720 11.26 -15.81 -10.80
N PHE A 721 11.67 -16.85 -10.06
CA PHE A 721 12.71 -17.80 -10.46
C PHE A 721 12.21 -19.23 -10.28
N VAL A 722 12.75 -20.15 -11.08
CA VAL A 722 12.44 -21.56 -11.03
C VAL A 722 13.71 -22.40 -10.97
N LEU A 723 13.77 -23.32 -10.00
CA LEU A 723 14.80 -24.36 -9.92
C LEU A 723 14.33 -25.58 -10.69
N ASP A 724 15.14 -26.08 -11.63
CA ASP A 724 15.03 -27.42 -12.13
C ASP A 724 15.75 -28.34 -11.13
N MET A 725 14.98 -29.16 -10.40
CA MET A 725 15.51 -29.98 -9.32
C MET A 725 16.45 -31.09 -9.81
N ALA A 726 16.35 -31.51 -11.09
CA ALA A 726 17.22 -32.52 -11.64
C ALA A 726 18.60 -31.97 -12.00
N SER A 727 18.68 -30.77 -12.54
CA SER A 727 19.95 -30.11 -12.90
C SER A 727 20.56 -29.29 -11.76
N GLY A 728 19.75 -28.88 -10.76
CA GLY A 728 20.15 -27.96 -9.71
C GLY A 728 20.38 -26.52 -10.17
N MET A 729 19.84 -26.14 -11.33
CA MET A 729 20.02 -24.83 -11.93
C MET A 729 18.77 -23.96 -11.77
N TRP A 730 19.00 -22.72 -11.32
CA TRP A 730 17.97 -21.68 -11.25
C TRP A 730 17.84 -20.96 -12.59
N MET A 731 16.62 -20.75 -13.01
CA MET A 731 16.28 -20.01 -14.25
C MET A 731 15.38 -18.83 -13.92
N ASN A 732 15.55 -17.71 -14.65
CA ASN A 732 14.78 -16.50 -14.47
C ASN A 732 13.48 -16.54 -15.29
N LEU A 733 12.34 -16.32 -14.65
CA LEU A 733 11.01 -16.23 -15.27
C LEU A 733 10.43 -14.80 -15.25
N THR A 734 11.20 -13.79 -14.93
CA THR A 734 10.70 -12.42 -14.66
C THR A 734 10.30 -11.64 -15.93
N LYS A 735 10.60 -12.12 -17.15
CA LYS A 735 10.33 -11.38 -18.38
C LYS A 735 8.87 -10.91 -18.46
N ASN A 736 8.64 -9.62 -18.70
CA ASN A 736 7.35 -8.93 -18.72
C ASN A 736 6.60 -8.86 -17.37
N LEU A 737 7.24 -9.25 -16.26
CA LEU A 737 6.75 -8.95 -14.93
C LEU A 737 7.33 -7.60 -14.47
N PRO A 738 6.57 -6.70 -13.83
CA PRO A 738 7.11 -5.44 -13.30
C PRO A 738 8.13 -5.70 -12.18
N ASN A 739 9.03 -4.75 -11.98
CA ASN A 739 10.02 -4.77 -10.90
C ASN A 739 9.38 -4.55 -9.50
N ALA A 740 8.26 -5.23 -9.23
CA ALA A 740 7.56 -5.22 -7.96
C ALA A 740 7.98 -6.41 -7.09
N MET A 741 7.83 -6.27 -5.79
CA MET A 741 7.98 -7.38 -4.85
C MET A 741 6.93 -8.45 -5.16
N VAL A 742 7.35 -9.69 -5.40
CA VAL A 742 6.46 -10.86 -5.56
C VAL A 742 6.26 -11.48 -4.18
N VAL A 743 5.10 -11.24 -3.61
CA VAL A 743 4.79 -11.64 -2.21
C VAL A 743 4.24 -13.05 -2.11
N ASP A 744 3.59 -13.54 -3.18
CA ASP A 744 3.07 -14.90 -3.20
C ASP A 744 3.01 -15.49 -4.61
N LEU A 745 3.03 -16.83 -4.68
CA LEU A 745 2.94 -17.64 -5.89
C LEU A 745 1.97 -18.78 -5.67
N VAL A 746 1.00 -18.93 -6.58
CA VAL A 746 0.03 -20.02 -6.56
C VAL A 746 -0.11 -20.62 -7.96
N TYR A 747 -0.25 -21.94 -8.04
CA TYR A 747 -0.45 -22.65 -9.30
C TYR A 747 -1.85 -23.20 -9.42
N HIS A 748 -2.53 -22.90 -10.54
CA HIS A 748 -3.79 -23.50 -10.89
C HIS A 748 -3.57 -24.67 -11.85
N THR A 749 -3.83 -25.88 -11.37
CA THR A 749 -3.45 -27.13 -12.05
C THR A 749 -4.18 -27.30 -13.39
N LYS A 750 -5.50 -27.08 -13.42
CA LYS A 750 -6.30 -27.31 -14.64
C LYS A 750 -5.97 -26.35 -15.78
N ASP A 751 -5.63 -25.10 -15.46
CA ASP A 751 -5.30 -24.08 -16.46
C ASP A 751 -3.81 -24.05 -16.81
N ALA A 752 -3.00 -24.88 -16.17
CA ALA A 752 -1.54 -24.89 -16.27
C ALA A 752 -0.97 -23.46 -16.11
N ALA A 753 -1.42 -22.75 -15.09
CA ALA A 753 -1.11 -21.34 -14.90
C ALA A 753 -0.46 -21.06 -13.54
N LEU A 754 0.63 -20.32 -13.54
CA LEU A 754 1.25 -19.74 -12.36
C LEU A 754 0.74 -18.32 -12.15
N LEU A 755 0.22 -18.02 -10.97
CA LEU A 755 -0.20 -16.69 -10.58
C LEU A 755 0.81 -16.12 -9.57
N ALA A 756 1.10 -14.83 -9.70
CA ALA A 756 2.00 -14.08 -8.83
C ALA A 756 1.28 -12.85 -8.28
N ALA A 757 1.14 -12.77 -6.96
CA ALA A 757 0.69 -11.55 -6.30
C ALA A 757 1.88 -10.62 -6.10
N THR A 758 1.67 -9.32 -6.34
CA THR A 758 2.71 -8.31 -6.18
C THR A 758 2.30 -7.22 -5.20
N TYR A 759 3.28 -6.64 -4.52
CA TYR A 759 3.05 -5.49 -3.67
C TYR A 759 3.14 -4.19 -4.49
N GLY A 760 1.97 -3.74 -4.97
CA GLY A 760 1.82 -2.49 -5.71
C GLY A 760 1.62 -2.61 -7.23
N ARG A 761 1.55 -3.84 -7.80
CA ARG A 761 1.30 -4.05 -9.24
C ARG A 761 0.27 -5.16 -9.51
N SER A 762 -0.66 -5.40 -8.57
CA SER A 762 -1.77 -6.36 -8.72
C SER A 762 -1.30 -7.82 -8.91
N ILE A 763 -2.13 -8.68 -9.49
CA ILE A 763 -1.86 -10.11 -9.74
C ILE A 763 -1.49 -10.30 -11.22
N TRP A 764 -0.50 -11.14 -11.46
CA TRP A 764 0.00 -11.52 -12.77
C TRP A 764 -0.12 -13.02 -13.00
N ARG A 765 -0.33 -13.43 -14.24
CA ARG A 765 -0.50 -14.82 -14.64
C ARG A 765 0.48 -15.19 -15.74
N LEU A 766 1.13 -16.35 -15.60
CA LEU A 766 1.94 -17.00 -16.61
C LEU A 766 1.30 -18.36 -16.96
N LYS A 767 0.98 -18.59 -18.23
CA LYS A 767 0.52 -19.89 -18.75
C LYS A 767 1.69 -20.66 -19.34
N PHE A 768 1.71 -21.96 -19.09
CA PHE A 768 2.73 -22.90 -19.60
C PHE A 768 2.26 -23.68 -20.81
#